data_fd37e194199ed5ad344c355cb3e52264
#
_entry.id   fd37e194199ed5ad344c355cb3e52264
#
_cell.length_a   1.000
_cell.length_b   1.000
_cell.length_c   1.000
_cell.angle_alpha   90.00
_cell.angle_beta   90.00
_cell.angle_gamma   90.00
#
_symmetry.space_group_name_H-M   'P 1'
#
loop_
_entity.id
_entity.type
_entity.pdbx_description
1 polymer ?
#
loop_
_entity_poly.entity_id
_entity_poly.type
_entity_poly.pdbx_seq_one_letter_code
_entity_poly.pdbx_strand_id
1 'polypeptide(L)'
;MFIQRFLRSGLALGALGCACPFVAACGSSPTVGGTPRHTGQSVYESAPMPGTSAGARGGAPVNAGAAGAGSSGSSGAGSASAAPSAPAGGGSQSTPRQVQETDIYRVDGNRLYYLNSYRGLMVFDISDVDHPALIGRSPIFGDPQEMIVTNGVAVVVVGDWYGTAPDGSPFYGSIARGLDCTDPGNIKNTGEAYLGGWVQDTRVVGSVLYTVAENDGWQYGWGYGATNYSPTVSIASVSFAGGLVTKVGEKTFAGTGGVFNVTPNAILLATQHITNPSAPYDGPAQTDLRYVDISDPGGTITVRGGLTIDSWVSGWGPDNGRWNLDFADNAHAHAIGCTSQYCGSDGDTYLLTTVDFANPDAPAVASALPIANLGWSAAARFDVDPSGSYAHMYLSPSGYYTGNTGQTPLSIYDLSKPSAPQLVGQTGLDGQIWLFMPQGQQLFALGNTYSNGTYDQSLVDVQYVDVSNPTAPKRLGATEFGSGWAWSPAADTFKAFIIDATKGLAVIPFSGWDSNSQGYNNGLELVQFTPTALVGSGTAHTKGWVQRGIFVGTRLLSLSDQALAVVDYSNPALPNVVSELTLARNVVNAQPQGATIAELSSDWWGNDTSTSEMRVLPIGDAAETTDNGRGVSVPIRGVDAQVFQNGTLGYVVTDVQIPVPCGPNGYGPRAPNGQCLAYTQEIQVVDTSNGGAALRGSVTLPILPYSSYGGWGWEGFYYYDWYNGADVVQVGGDALAFRRWYPQYAPGPNGPVYEDDLDALYVVDLSNPDAPAIASLTVTDDLTTWWGNMKAIGNTLYATDFRWMSQPDPNAPYGTLYTVRYYLDQIDLTDRAHPRIGQRVNVPGVLVGASSEDATMLYFADYWYDGPNERNDISVCKLDGGACYLQSVTELDGYVGSVIVQNDRAYTTVQEYDWMLNNNGTYTPPYFELHQLDLSNPQAPVDRIATDPNKGWGWLLGVAGDRAVVTSGWGQVAVDVYRLSANAAPSYEQSVRTLGWYANALTRQDNTLYLSSGYWGVQPIVLQ
;
A
#
# COMPACT_ATOMS: atom_id res chain seq x y z
N MET A 1 7.98 1.15 -1.27
CA MET A 1 9.10 1.97 -0.75
C MET A 1 9.47 3.09 -1.71
N PHE A 2 9.72 2.81 -2.97
CA PHE A 2 10.03 3.86 -3.96
C PHE A 2 8.93 4.94 -4.06
N ILE A 3 7.66 4.56 -4.12
CA ILE A 3 6.53 5.49 -4.19
C ILE A 3 6.31 6.24 -2.87
N GLN A 4 6.51 5.61 -1.71
CA GLN A 4 6.41 6.31 -0.43
C GLN A 4 7.56 7.29 -0.18
N ARG A 5 8.80 6.94 -0.58
CA ARG A 5 9.92 7.90 -0.52
C ARG A 5 9.74 9.03 -1.53
N PHE A 6 9.26 8.74 -2.73
CA PHE A 6 8.98 9.78 -3.73
C PHE A 6 7.83 10.70 -3.30
N LEU A 7 6.79 10.18 -2.67
CA LEU A 7 5.73 11.00 -2.07
C LEU A 7 6.22 11.79 -0.84
N ARG A 8 7.11 11.20 -0.02
CA ARG A 8 7.70 11.91 1.12
C ARG A 8 8.65 13.02 0.66
N SER A 9 9.52 12.76 -0.30
CA SER A 9 10.45 13.76 -0.87
C SER A 9 9.73 14.76 -1.78
N GLY A 10 8.73 14.34 -2.55
CA GLY A 10 7.94 15.20 -3.43
C GLY A 10 7.02 16.16 -2.69
N LEU A 11 6.47 15.74 -1.54
CA LEU A 11 5.67 16.63 -0.68
C LEU A 11 6.54 17.67 0.03
N ALA A 12 7.76 17.32 0.47
CA ALA A 12 8.68 18.29 1.05
C ALA A 12 9.18 19.30 0.01
N LEU A 13 9.47 18.88 -1.22
CA LEU A 13 9.83 19.77 -2.32
C LEU A 13 8.65 20.58 -2.88
N GLY A 14 7.44 20.01 -2.88
CA GLY A 14 6.23 20.74 -3.26
C GLY A 14 5.86 21.85 -2.28
N ALA A 15 6.14 21.67 -1.00
CA ALA A 15 5.88 22.69 0.02
C ALA A 15 6.90 23.85 0.02
N LEU A 16 8.14 23.60 -0.40
CA LEU A 16 9.16 24.65 -0.47
C LEU A 16 9.19 25.41 -1.83
N GLY A 17 8.76 24.77 -2.92
CA GLY A 17 8.68 25.39 -4.24
C GLY A 17 7.47 26.31 -4.46
N CYS A 18 6.43 26.21 -3.65
CA CYS A 18 5.21 27.02 -3.74
C CYS A 18 5.15 28.21 -2.77
N ALA A 19 6.16 28.43 -1.96
CA ALA A 19 6.11 29.49 -0.94
C ALA A 19 6.36 30.91 -1.44
N CYS A 20 6.71 31.16 -2.72
CA CYS A 20 7.04 32.51 -3.17
C CYS A 20 6.13 33.17 -4.23
N PRO A 21 5.25 32.52 -5.01
CA PRO A 21 4.27 33.31 -5.76
C PRO A 21 2.83 33.22 -5.28
N PHE A 22 2.49 32.37 -4.29
CA PHE A 22 1.09 32.18 -3.85
C PHE A 22 0.63 33.05 -2.69
N VAL A 23 1.55 33.73 -1.99
CA VAL A 23 1.15 34.69 -0.94
C VAL A 23 0.47 35.96 -1.50
N ALA A 24 0.57 36.21 -2.79
CA ALA A 24 -0.14 37.33 -3.44
C ALA A 24 -1.48 36.94 -4.09
N ALA A 25 -1.86 35.65 -4.11
CA ALA A 25 -3.10 35.18 -4.69
C ALA A 25 -4.11 34.61 -3.67
N CYS A 26 -3.72 34.47 -2.39
CA CYS A 26 -4.64 34.16 -1.28
C CYS A 26 -5.33 35.42 -0.72
N GLY A 27 -5.36 36.48 -1.46
CA GLY A 27 -6.15 37.67 -1.17
C GLY A 27 -7.49 37.59 -1.86
N SER A 28 -8.56 37.37 -1.10
CA SER A 28 -9.98 37.32 -1.45
C SER A 28 -10.49 35.99 -1.97
N SER A 29 -10.84 35.09 -1.03
CA SER A 29 -11.89 34.09 -1.31
C SER A 29 -13.11 34.83 -1.86
N PRO A 30 -13.79 34.35 -2.91
CA PRO A 30 -14.99 34.97 -3.40
C PRO A 30 -16.00 35.01 -2.25
N THR A 31 -16.50 36.18 -1.96
CA THR A 31 -17.66 36.37 -1.10
C THR A 31 -18.85 35.72 -1.79
N VAL A 32 -19.04 34.44 -1.60
CA VAL A 32 -20.29 33.77 -1.97
C VAL A 32 -21.28 34.14 -0.86
N GLY A 33 -22.11 35.12 -1.11
CA GLY A 33 -23.15 35.50 -0.18
C GLY A 33 -24.25 34.44 -0.18
N GLY A 34 -24.04 33.33 0.53
CA GLY A 34 -25.12 32.45 0.91
C GLY A 34 -25.99 33.17 1.94
N THR A 35 -27.25 33.41 1.63
CA THR A 35 -28.20 33.88 2.65
C THR A 35 -28.34 32.77 3.70
N PRO A 36 -28.24 33.08 5.01
CA PRO A 36 -28.44 32.06 6.03
C PRO A 36 -29.78 31.35 5.84
N ARG A 37 -29.76 30.06 5.95
CA ARG A 37 -30.93 29.21 5.81
C ARG A 37 -31.92 29.48 6.94
N HIS A 38 -33.20 29.40 6.66
CA HIS A 38 -34.25 29.66 7.67
C HIS A 38 -35.38 28.65 7.57
N THR A 39 -35.97 28.32 8.69
CA THR A 39 -37.12 27.41 8.79
C THR A 39 -38.23 27.81 7.80
N GLY A 40 -38.79 26.83 7.10
CA GLY A 40 -39.80 27.01 6.10
C GLY A 40 -39.27 27.37 4.68
N GLN A 41 -37.97 27.54 4.53
CA GLN A 41 -37.34 27.69 3.21
C GLN A 41 -37.56 26.41 2.37
N SER A 42 -37.76 26.58 1.05
CA SER A 42 -38.01 25.48 0.13
C SER A 42 -37.27 25.61 -1.21
N VAL A 43 -36.35 26.56 -1.30
CA VAL A 43 -35.46 26.76 -2.45
C VAL A 43 -34.04 26.95 -1.91
N TYR A 44 -33.12 26.17 -2.39
CA TYR A 44 -31.77 26.09 -1.84
C TYR A 44 -30.72 26.31 -2.94
N GLU A 45 -29.72 27.07 -2.60
CA GLU A 45 -28.46 27.18 -3.32
C GLU A 45 -27.32 26.98 -2.35
N SER A 46 -26.29 26.27 -2.78
CA SER A 46 -25.14 25.89 -1.97
C SER A 46 -23.85 26.32 -2.65
N ALA A 47 -22.76 26.37 -1.91
CA ALA A 47 -21.42 26.60 -2.47
C ALA A 47 -20.94 25.38 -3.24
N PRO A 48 -20.13 25.58 -4.29
CA PRO A 48 -19.45 24.46 -4.93
C PRO A 48 -18.43 23.87 -3.95
N MET A 49 -18.34 22.55 -3.92
CA MET A 49 -17.36 21.87 -3.08
C MET A 49 -15.91 22.26 -3.44
N PRO A 50 -14.98 22.32 -2.45
CA PRO A 50 -13.59 22.58 -2.70
C PRO A 50 -13.00 21.57 -3.72
N GLY A 51 -12.23 22.06 -4.67
CA GLY A 51 -11.62 21.24 -5.70
C GLY A 51 -12.50 20.97 -6.93
N THR A 52 -13.77 21.37 -6.93
CA THR A 52 -14.61 21.35 -8.11
C THR A 52 -14.49 22.66 -8.88
N SER A 53 -14.04 22.64 -10.15
CA SER A 53 -14.07 23.80 -11.03
C SER A 53 -15.22 23.65 -12.02
N ALA A 54 -15.86 24.77 -12.39
CA ALA A 54 -16.96 24.79 -13.35
C ALA A 54 -16.59 24.28 -14.77
N GLY A 55 -15.40 23.81 -14.97
CA GLY A 55 -14.94 23.19 -16.22
C GLY A 55 -14.33 21.81 -16.00
N ALA A 56 -14.06 21.44 -14.77
CA ALA A 56 -13.67 20.09 -14.42
C ALA A 56 -14.96 19.36 -14.05
N ARG A 57 -15.41 18.47 -14.89
CA ARG A 57 -16.47 17.56 -14.52
C ARG A 57 -15.96 16.74 -13.36
N GLY A 58 -16.35 17.08 -12.26
CA GLY A 58 -16.24 16.95 -10.88
C GLY A 58 -15.66 15.65 -10.35
N GLY A 59 -14.88 15.76 -9.28
CA GLY A 59 -14.62 14.74 -8.30
C GLY A 59 -15.71 14.77 -7.22
N ALA A 60 -16.33 13.65 -6.89
CA ALA A 60 -17.33 13.54 -5.84
C ALA A 60 -16.77 13.95 -4.49
N PRO A 61 -17.60 14.41 -3.58
CA PRO A 61 -17.25 14.33 -2.20
C PRO A 61 -16.96 12.83 -1.96
N VAL A 62 -15.71 12.56 -1.64
CA VAL A 62 -15.36 11.23 -1.24
C VAL A 62 -16.29 10.91 -0.09
N ASN A 63 -17.30 10.11 -0.33
CA ASN A 63 -17.86 9.34 0.76
C ASN A 63 -16.64 8.59 1.30
N ALA A 64 -16.16 9.00 2.46
CA ALA A 64 -15.09 8.29 3.17
C ALA A 64 -15.64 6.97 3.70
N GLY A 65 -16.23 6.21 2.81
CA GLY A 65 -16.85 4.91 3.02
C GLY A 65 -16.39 3.91 1.99
N ALA A 66 -15.29 4.16 1.33
CA ALA A 66 -14.43 3.23 0.63
C ALA A 66 -13.29 4.08 0.10
N ALA A 67 -12.39 4.50 0.98
CA ALA A 67 -11.08 4.88 0.53
C ALA A 67 -10.52 3.61 -0.12
N GLY A 68 -10.55 3.57 -1.42
CA GLY A 68 -9.80 2.61 -2.17
C GLY A 68 -8.37 2.75 -1.70
N ALA A 69 -7.94 1.82 -0.85
CA ALA A 69 -6.57 1.73 -0.44
C ALA A 69 -5.79 1.46 -1.71
N GLY A 70 -5.11 2.46 -2.20
CA GLY A 70 -4.08 2.25 -3.18
C GLY A 70 -3.19 1.14 -2.64
N SER A 71 -2.97 0.11 -3.44
CA SER A 71 -2.08 -0.98 -3.12
C SER A 71 -0.73 -0.42 -2.69
N SER A 72 -0.53 -0.28 -1.40
CA SER A 72 0.79 -0.13 -0.86
C SER A 72 1.48 -1.47 -1.01
N GLY A 73 2.23 -1.62 -2.08
CA GLY A 73 3.17 -2.71 -2.18
C GLY A 73 4.03 -2.69 -0.93
N SER A 74 3.94 -3.73 -0.14
CA SER A 74 4.81 -3.94 1.00
C SER A 74 6.23 -4.07 0.49
N SER A 75 7.02 -3.06 0.70
CA SER A 75 8.45 -3.12 0.50
C SER A 75 9.04 -3.90 1.66
N GLY A 76 9.18 -5.19 1.50
CA GLY A 76 10.06 -5.97 2.35
C GLY A 76 11.51 -5.56 2.08
N ALA A 77 12.16 -5.06 3.06
CA ALA A 77 13.59 -4.82 3.00
C ALA A 77 14.35 -6.12 3.29
N GLY A 78 15.30 -6.41 2.57
CA GLY A 78 16.52 -6.90 2.79
C GLY A 78 17.03 -8.26 2.88
N SER A 79 18.04 -8.58 2.71
CA SER A 79 19.32 -9.19 2.34
C SER A 79 19.65 -10.54 2.91
N ALA A 80 20.06 -11.55 2.12
CA ALA A 80 21.08 -12.54 2.47
C ALA A 80 21.65 -13.28 1.28
N SER A 81 22.95 -13.42 1.25
CA SER A 81 23.59 -14.47 0.49
C SER A 81 23.37 -15.79 1.23
N ALA A 82 22.94 -16.82 0.51
CA ALA A 82 22.92 -18.17 1.01
C ALA A 82 24.38 -18.60 1.30
N ALA A 83 24.71 -18.73 2.58
CA ALA A 83 25.89 -19.47 2.96
C ALA A 83 25.60 -20.96 2.75
N PRO A 84 26.53 -21.74 2.21
CA PRO A 84 26.38 -23.18 2.08
C PRO A 84 26.23 -23.79 3.48
N SER A 85 25.27 -24.73 3.61
CA SER A 85 25.10 -25.53 4.81
C SER A 85 26.39 -26.22 5.19
N ALA A 86 26.96 -25.86 6.35
CA ALA A 86 28.07 -26.57 6.91
C ALA A 86 27.63 -27.94 7.45
N PRO A 87 28.41 -29.00 7.24
CA PRO A 87 28.11 -30.30 7.82
C PRO A 87 28.30 -30.27 9.33
N ALA A 88 27.39 -30.94 10.03
CA ALA A 88 27.49 -31.14 11.46
C ALA A 88 28.74 -31.98 11.79
N GLY A 89 29.72 -31.39 12.47
CA GLY A 89 30.89 -32.05 13.01
C GLY A 89 31.19 -31.48 14.38
N GLY A 90 31.04 -32.30 15.40
CA GLY A 90 31.33 -31.97 16.78
C GLY A 90 32.81 -31.69 17.04
N GLY A 91 33.09 -30.65 17.84
CA GLY A 91 34.39 -30.32 18.37
C GLY A 91 34.37 -28.90 18.91
N SER A 92 34.53 -28.76 20.22
CA SER A 92 34.60 -27.47 20.90
C SER A 92 35.89 -26.71 20.52
N GLN A 93 35.82 -25.93 19.46
CA GLN A 93 36.72 -24.82 19.22
C GLN A 93 35.83 -23.57 19.06
N SER A 94 36.22 -22.44 19.62
CA SER A 94 35.54 -21.17 19.48
C SER A 94 35.39 -20.86 18.00
N THR A 95 34.16 -21.03 17.48
CA THR A 95 33.84 -20.71 16.10
C THR A 95 34.13 -19.23 15.89
N PRO A 96 34.86 -18.83 14.83
CA PRO A 96 35.07 -17.43 14.53
C PRO A 96 33.71 -16.72 14.44
N ARG A 97 33.57 -15.51 15.00
CA ARG A 97 32.37 -14.69 14.86
C ARG A 97 32.13 -14.47 13.38
N GLN A 98 30.99 -14.89 12.90
CA GLN A 98 30.56 -14.69 11.50
C GLN A 98 29.43 -13.69 11.43
N VAL A 99 29.44 -12.84 10.41
CA VAL A 99 28.32 -11.99 10.07
C VAL A 99 27.26 -12.86 9.40
N GLN A 100 26.03 -12.77 9.87
CA GLN A 100 24.87 -13.41 9.27
C GLN A 100 23.86 -12.33 8.87
N GLU A 101 23.22 -12.61 7.77
CA GLU A 101 22.13 -11.78 7.29
C GLU A 101 20.81 -12.26 7.87
N THR A 102 19.93 -11.36 8.13
CA THR A 102 18.51 -11.60 8.39
C THR A 102 17.76 -11.78 7.09
N ASP A 103 16.58 -12.37 7.09
CA ASP A 103 15.69 -12.46 5.92
C ASP A 103 14.23 -12.61 6.38
N ILE A 104 13.31 -12.57 5.45
CA ILE A 104 11.88 -12.84 5.68
C ILE A 104 11.59 -14.33 5.89
N TYR A 105 12.54 -15.22 5.64
CA TYR A 105 12.38 -16.64 5.87
C TYR A 105 13.61 -17.31 6.51
N ARG A 106 13.37 -18.47 7.10
CA ARG A 106 14.43 -19.38 7.55
C ARG A 106 13.95 -20.82 7.45
N VAL A 107 14.79 -21.67 6.87
CA VAL A 107 14.61 -23.14 6.97
C VAL A 107 15.51 -23.67 8.07
N ASP A 108 14.95 -24.39 9.02
CA ASP A 108 15.67 -25.07 10.11
C ASP A 108 15.12 -26.49 10.29
N GLY A 109 15.88 -27.45 9.81
CA GLY A 109 15.44 -28.85 9.71
C GLY A 109 14.20 -28.99 8.83
N ASN A 110 13.12 -29.53 9.41
CA ASN A 110 11.84 -29.70 8.73
C ASN A 110 10.88 -28.53 8.97
N ARG A 111 11.37 -27.39 9.46
CA ARG A 111 10.55 -26.22 9.69
C ARG A 111 10.93 -25.10 8.74
N LEU A 112 9.92 -24.48 8.14
CA LEU A 112 10.04 -23.22 7.45
C LEU A 112 9.41 -22.13 8.32
N TYR A 113 10.21 -21.15 8.68
CA TYR A 113 9.76 -19.89 9.29
C TYR A 113 9.61 -18.89 8.18
N TYR A 114 8.44 -18.26 8.09
CA TYR A 114 8.16 -17.23 7.10
C TYR A 114 7.53 -16.02 7.75
N LEU A 115 8.15 -14.87 7.55
CA LEU A 115 7.68 -13.59 8.00
C LEU A 115 6.83 -12.95 6.90
N ASN A 116 5.52 -13.11 7.03
CA ASN A 116 4.55 -12.62 6.06
C ASN A 116 4.03 -11.24 6.48
N SER A 117 3.96 -10.29 5.56
CA SER A 117 3.56 -8.91 5.84
C SER A 117 2.13 -8.78 6.37
N TYR A 118 1.25 -9.70 5.99
CA TYR A 118 -0.15 -9.69 6.45
C TYR A 118 -0.39 -10.57 7.66
N ARG A 119 0.32 -11.69 7.74
CA ARG A 119 0.02 -12.76 8.71
C ARG A 119 0.98 -12.77 9.90
N GLY A 120 2.08 -11.99 9.84
CA GLY A 120 3.14 -12.00 10.82
C GLY A 120 4.04 -13.22 10.68
N LEU A 121 4.59 -13.74 11.78
CA LEU A 121 5.44 -14.92 11.76
C LEU A 121 4.60 -16.18 11.61
N MET A 122 4.88 -16.95 10.57
CA MET A 122 4.27 -18.25 10.27
C MET A 122 5.31 -19.35 10.36
N VAL A 123 4.95 -20.49 10.92
CA VAL A 123 5.83 -21.66 11.03
C VAL A 123 5.15 -22.84 10.34
N PHE A 124 5.83 -23.42 9.36
CA PHE A 124 5.33 -24.57 8.60
C PHE A 124 6.16 -25.82 8.90
N ASP A 125 5.51 -26.96 8.93
CA ASP A 125 6.14 -28.27 8.79
C ASP A 125 6.31 -28.55 7.30
N ILE A 126 7.54 -28.77 6.88
CA ILE A 126 7.94 -29.10 5.50
C ILE A 126 8.57 -30.48 5.42
N SER A 127 8.27 -31.38 6.37
CA SER A 127 8.73 -32.79 6.34
C SER A 127 8.18 -33.52 5.10
N ASP A 128 6.95 -33.20 4.68
CA ASP A 128 6.43 -33.44 3.35
C ASP A 128 6.44 -32.11 2.58
N VAL A 129 7.46 -31.91 1.76
CA VAL A 129 7.63 -30.65 1.04
C VAL A 129 6.55 -30.41 -0.02
N ASP A 130 5.91 -31.48 -0.50
CA ASP A 130 4.82 -31.36 -1.49
C ASP A 130 3.51 -30.89 -0.83
N HIS A 131 3.37 -31.02 0.49
CA HIS A 131 2.22 -30.59 1.27
C HIS A 131 2.63 -29.86 2.56
N PRO A 132 3.19 -28.64 2.45
CA PRO A 132 3.55 -27.84 3.62
C PRO A 132 2.33 -27.58 4.52
N ALA A 133 2.49 -27.77 5.84
CA ALA A 133 1.41 -27.57 6.79
C ALA A 133 1.72 -26.41 7.75
N LEU A 134 0.82 -25.46 7.90
CA LEU A 134 0.92 -24.42 8.92
C LEU A 134 0.76 -25.05 10.31
N ILE A 135 1.81 -24.97 11.15
CA ILE A 135 1.83 -25.52 12.51
C ILE A 135 1.83 -24.45 13.60
N GLY A 136 2.02 -23.19 13.24
CA GLY A 136 1.98 -22.08 14.18
C GLY A 136 2.03 -20.73 13.52
N ARG A 137 1.48 -19.72 14.20
CA ARG A 137 1.45 -18.33 13.75
C ARG A 137 1.51 -17.36 14.93
N SER A 138 2.21 -16.27 14.77
CA SER A 138 2.21 -15.13 15.69
C SER A 138 1.87 -13.86 14.90
N PRO A 139 0.69 -13.24 15.10
CA PRO A 139 0.37 -11.95 14.52
C PRO A 139 1.36 -10.87 14.96
N ILE A 140 1.67 -9.97 14.06
CA ILE A 140 2.60 -8.86 14.33
C ILE A 140 1.91 -7.56 13.95
N PHE A 141 1.84 -6.64 14.93
CA PHE A 141 1.43 -5.26 14.68
C PHE A 141 2.65 -4.48 14.19
N GLY A 142 2.49 -3.72 13.14
CA GLY A 142 3.56 -3.04 12.47
C GLY A 142 3.91 -3.69 11.14
N ASP A 143 5.00 -3.26 10.55
CA ASP A 143 5.55 -3.79 9.32
C ASP A 143 6.64 -4.83 9.65
N PRO A 144 6.36 -6.14 9.53
CA PRO A 144 7.37 -7.17 9.75
C PRO A 144 8.40 -7.12 8.63
N GLN A 145 9.65 -6.78 8.95
CA GLN A 145 10.69 -6.52 7.97
C GLN A 145 11.60 -7.74 7.74
N GLU A 146 12.26 -8.19 8.82
CA GLU A 146 13.27 -9.22 8.75
C GLU A 146 13.34 -10.03 10.02
N MET A 147 13.95 -11.21 9.96
CA MET A 147 14.18 -12.03 11.14
C MET A 147 15.46 -12.83 11.05
N ILE A 148 15.91 -13.28 12.22
CA ILE A 148 16.85 -14.38 12.37
C ILE A 148 16.21 -15.45 13.26
N VAL A 149 16.43 -16.72 12.95
CA VAL A 149 15.97 -17.83 13.80
C VAL A 149 17.16 -18.60 14.30
N THR A 150 17.22 -18.81 15.60
CA THR A 150 18.28 -19.57 16.26
C THR A 150 17.69 -20.41 17.38
N ASN A 151 17.92 -21.74 17.35
CA ASN A 151 17.43 -22.68 18.38
C ASN A 151 15.91 -22.55 18.64
N GLY A 152 15.12 -22.35 17.58
CA GLY A 152 13.67 -22.22 17.69
C GLY A 152 13.17 -20.86 18.19
N VAL A 153 14.05 -19.89 18.42
CA VAL A 153 13.66 -18.49 18.74
C VAL A 153 13.87 -17.63 17.51
N ALA A 154 12.80 -16.96 17.07
CA ALA A 154 12.83 -15.95 16.02
C ALA A 154 13.00 -14.56 16.64
N VAL A 155 13.99 -13.80 16.18
CA VAL A 155 14.12 -12.38 16.47
C VAL A 155 13.66 -11.62 15.25
N VAL A 156 12.52 -10.95 15.38
CA VAL A 156 11.83 -10.25 14.29
C VAL A 156 12.04 -8.75 14.42
N VAL A 157 12.45 -8.10 13.36
CA VAL A 157 12.47 -6.64 13.26
C VAL A 157 11.14 -6.17 12.66
N VAL A 158 10.50 -5.25 13.37
CA VAL A 158 9.18 -4.71 13.02
C VAL A 158 9.31 -3.20 12.86
N GLY A 159 9.04 -2.70 11.68
CA GLY A 159 8.91 -1.28 11.38
C GLY A 159 7.50 -0.76 11.66
N ASP A 160 7.32 0.55 11.53
CA ASP A 160 6.03 1.22 11.72
C ASP A 160 5.27 0.79 12.99
N TRP A 161 6.01 0.42 14.02
CA TRP A 161 5.44 0.05 15.29
C TRP A 161 5.19 1.31 16.14
N TYR A 162 4.00 1.43 16.69
CA TYR A 162 3.66 2.51 17.61
C TYR A 162 3.00 2.00 18.88
N GLY A 163 3.15 2.75 19.96
CA GLY A 163 2.57 2.43 21.25
C GLY A 163 3.26 3.13 22.40
N THR A 164 3.24 2.48 23.55
CA THR A 164 3.88 2.98 24.75
C THR A 164 5.17 2.22 25.01
N ALA A 165 6.27 2.92 25.12
CA ALA A 165 7.55 2.35 25.52
C ALA A 165 7.52 1.93 27.01
N PRO A 166 8.47 1.08 27.47
CA PRO A 166 8.51 0.60 28.85
C PRO A 166 8.59 1.71 29.92
N ASP A 167 9.10 2.88 29.56
CA ASP A 167 9.17 4.06 30.45
C ASP A 167 7.87 4.86 30.52
N GLY A 168 6.83 4.43 29.77
CA GLY A 168 5.53 5.09 29.71
C GLY A 168 5.43 6.19 28.65
N SER A 169 6.49 6.47 27.89
CA SER A 169 6.48 7.46 26.82
C SER A 169 5.80 6.90 25.55
N PRO A 170 5.15 7.74 24.74
CA PRO A 170 4.73 7.36 23.40
C PRO A 170 5.95 6.99 22.55
N PHE A 171 5.83 5.92 21.78
CA PHE A 171 6.88 5.47 20.88
C PHE A 171 6.31 5.19 19.49
N TYR A 172 7.01 5.67 18.49
CA TYR A 172 6.78 5.35 17.10
C TYR A 172 8.11 5.11 16.38
N GLY A 173 8.28 3.97 15.71
CA GLY A 173 9.52 3.59 15.07
C GLY A 173 9.62 2.09 14.83
N SER A 174 10.79 1.51 15.01
CA SER A 174 11.02 0.07 14.87
C SER A 174 11.30 -0.59 16.21
N ILE A 175 10.92 -1.85 16.32
CA ILE A 175 11.28 -2.71 17.46
C ILE A 175 11.92 -4.01 16.96
N ALA A 176 12.77 -4.61 17.80
CA ALA A 176 13.17 -6.00 17.65
C ALA A 176 12.42 -6.83 18.70
N ARG A 177 11.70 -7.87 18.26
CA ARG A 177 10.87 -8.73 19.11
C ARG A 177 11.36 -10.17 19.06
N GLY A 178 11.51 -10.80 20.21
CA GLY A 178 11.82 -12.22 20.31
C GLY A 178 10.55 -13.07 20.39
N LEU A 179 10.49 -14.15 19.62
CA LEU A 179 9.39 -15.10 19.57
C LEU A 179 9.93 -16.52 19.76
N ASP A 180 9.59 -17.16 20.87
CA ASP A 180 9.90 -18.57 21.11
C ASP A 180 8.92 -19.46 20.35
N CYS A 181 9.42 -20.09 19.30
CA CYS A 181 8.72 -21.00 18.41
C CYS A 181 9.08 -22.47 18.64
N THR A 182 9.70 -22.81 19.78
CA THR A 182 10.01 -24.21 20.12
C THR A 182 8.76 -25.06 20.16
N ASP A 183 7.65 -24.47 20.64
CA ASP A 183 6.29 -24.98 20.52
C ASP A 183 5.50 -24.07 19.54
N PRO A 184 5.41 -24.39 18.24
CA PRO A 184 4.76 -23.55 17.26
C PRO A 184 3.27 -23.31 17.54
N GLY A 185 2.59 -24.24 18.20
CA GLY A 185 1.19 -24.10 18.62
C GLY A 185 0.99 -23.07 19.74
N ASN A 186 2.08 -22.57 20.37
CA ASN A 186 2.03 -21.66 21.50
C ASN A 186 3.25 -20.73 21.52
N ILE A 187 3.39 -19.92 20.46
CA ILE A 187 4.50 -18.97 20.30
C ILE A 187 4.45 -17.90 21.38
N LYS A 188 5.59 -17.66 22.07
CA LYS A 188 5.66 -16.72 23.18
C LYS A 188 6.63 -15.59 22.90
N ASN A 189 6.27 -14.37 23.33
CA ASN A 189 7.17 -13.23 23.33
C ASN A 189 8.27 -13.43 24.39
N THR A 190 9.53 -13.28 23.98
CA THR A 190 10.72 -13.40 24.87
C THR A 190 11.41 -12.06 25.13
N GLY A 191 10.84 -10.96 24.71
CA GLY A 191 11.34 -9.62 24.96
C GLY A 191 11.26 -8.71 23.74
N GLU A 192 11.38 -7.43 24.00
CA GLU A 192 11.33 -6.37 22.99
C GLU A 192 12.43 -5.34 23.20
N ALA A 193 13.02 -4.88 22.13
CA ALA A 193 13.98 -3.78 22.11
C ALA A 193 13.46 -2.66 21.22
N TYR A 194 13.29 -1.46 21.78
CA TYR A 194 12.85 -0.25 21.08
C TYR A 194 14.06 0.42 20.44
N LEU A 195 13.99 0.67 19.14
CA LEU A 195 15.10 1.16 18.31
C LEU A 195 14.89 2.64 17.97
N GLY A 196 15.97 3.38 17.77
CA GLY A 196 15.96 4.84 17.69
C GLY A 196 15.43 5.44 16.37
N GLY A 197 14.56 4.76 15.66
CA GLY A 197 13.96 5.21 14.40
C GLY A 197 13.45 4.05 13.57
N TRP A 198 13.34 4.27 12.25
CA TRP A 198 12.97 3.23 11.29
C TRP A 198 14.21 2.48 10.86
N VAL A 199 14.24 1.17 11.11
CA VAL A 199 15.34 0.31 10.71
C VAL A 199 15.45 0.30 9.18
N GLN A 200 16.67 0.53 8.70
CA GLN A 200 17.00 0.52 7.28
C GLN A 200 17.69 -0.79 6.88
N ASP A 201 18.49 -1.36 7.78
CA ASP A 201 19.20 -2.60 7.51
C ASP A 201 19.65 -3.25 8.83
N THR A 202 19.92 -4.56 8.82
CA THR A 202 20.30 -5.33 10.00
C THR A 202 21.38 -6.36 9.67
N ARG A 203 22.21 -6.70 10.70
CA ARG A 203 23.20 -7.78 10.63
C ARG A 203 23.28 -8.49 11.97
N VAL A 204 23.56 -9.76 11.92
CA VAL A 204 23.79 -10.57 13.11
C VAL A 204 25.25 -10.97 13.19
N VAL A 205 25.86 -10.74 14.36
CA VAL A 205 27.22 -11.19 14.65
C VAL A 205 27.22 -11.98 15.96
N GLY A 206 27.33 -13.28 15.85
CA GLY A 206 27.16 -14.19 17.00
C GLY A 206 25.69 -14.20 17.49
N SER A 207 25.45 -13.79 18.72
CA SER A 207 24.10 -13.66 19.31
C SER A 207 23.64 -12.23 19.47
N VAL A 208 24.18 -11.32 18.67
CA VAL A 208 23.83 -9.91 18.70
C VAL A 208 23.33 -9.49 17.32
N LEU A 209 22.14 -8.91 17.29
CA LEU A 209 21.57 -8.21 16.14
C LEU A 209 22.01 -6.74 16.21
N TYR A 210 22.67 -6.27 15.17
CA TYR A 210 22.98 -4.86 14.96
C TYR A 210 22.02 -4.29 13.94
N THR A 211 21.47 -3.11 14.23
CA THR A 211 20.54 -2.41 13.37
C THR A 211 21.05 -1.02 13.05
N VAL A 212 20.81 -0.53 11.85
CA VAL A 212 20.88 0.87 11.53
C VAL A 212 19.46 1.40 11.34
N ALA A 213 19.11 2.46 12.05
CA ALA A 213 17.79 3.07 12.01
C ALA A 213 17.91 4.55 11.74
N GLU A 214 17.01 5.09 10.94
CA GLU A 214 16.93 6.51 10.61
C GLU A 214 15.70 7.11 11.28
N ASN A 215 15.87 8.27 11.91
CA ASN A 215 14.80 9.10 12.41
C ASN A 215 14.89 10.45 11.68
N ASP A 216 13.93 10.71 10.81
CA ASP A 216 13.86 11.92 9.99
C ASP A 216 13.37 13.15 10.78
N GLY A 217 13.07 12.99 12.07
CA GLY A 217 12.54 14.04 12.94
C GLY A 217 11.05 14.31 12.76
N TRP A 218 10.38 13.62 11.83
CA TRP A 218 8.93 13.69 11.65
C TRP A 218 8.25 12.65 12.54
N GLN A 219 7.41 13.11 13.44
CA GLN A 219 6.57 12.22 14.24
C GLN A 219 5.16 12.19 13.65
N TYR A 220 4.88 11.17 12.85
CA TYR A 220 3.53 10.94 12.35
C TYR A 220 2.62 10.41 13.46
N GLY A 221 1.50 11.09 13.69
CA GLY A 221 0.37 10.56 14.46
C GLY A 221 0.31 10.89 15.95
N TRP A 222 1.40 11.31 16.58
CA TRP A 222 1.42 11.63 18.01
C TRP A 222 2.17 12.93 18.29
N GLY A 223 1.45 14.03 18.16
CA GLY A 223 1.93 15.34 18.58
C GLY A 223 2.97 15.95 17.63
N TYR A 224 2.52 16.76 16.71
CA TYR A 224 3.36 17.68 15.99
C TYR A 224 3.94 18.70 16.95
N GLY A 225 5.23 18.67 17.17
CA GLY A 225 5.89 19.57 18.09
C GLY A 225 7.37 19.76 17.84
N ALA A 226 7.92 19.13 16.80
CA ALA A 226 9.32 19.36 16.44
C ALA A 226 9.46 20.67 15.68
N THR A 227 9.64 21.76 16.39
CA THR A 227 10.05 23.05 15.82
C THR A 227 11.48 23.03 15.27
N ASN A 228 12.22 21.93 15.46
CA ASN A 228 13.57 21.71 14.95
C ASN A 228 13.66 20.34 14.32
N TYR A 229 13.59 20.30 12.99
CA TYR A 229 13.93 19.14 12.21
C TYR A 229 15.42 18.79 12.42
N SER A 230 15.69 17.68 13.05
CA SER A 230 17.05 17.22 13.33
C SER A 230 17.14 15.72 13.03
N PRO A 231 17.36 15.34 11.77
CA PRO A 231 17.43 13.96 11.41
C PRO A 231 18.61 13.26 12.07
N THR A 232 18.42 12.03 12.46
CA THR A 232 19.44 11.21 13.11
C THR A 232 19.49 9.81 12.55
N VAL A 233 20.67 9.20 12.60
CA VAL A 233 20.90 7.80 12.31
C VAL A 233 21.42 7.13 13.58
N SER A 234 20.82 6.01 13.96
CA SER A 234 21.20 5.26 15.16
C SER A 234 21.71 3.87 14.80
N ILE A 235 22.78 3.44 15.43
CA ILE A 235 23.20 2.04 15.49
C ILE A 235 22.78 1.49 16.84
N ALA A 236 22.00 0.42 16.86
CA ALA A 236 21.66 -0.29 18.07
C ALA A 236 22.19 -1.73 18.03
N SER A 237 22.51 -2.27 19.20
CA SER A 237 22.83 -3.67 19.42
C SER A 237 21.78 -4.31 20.32
N VAL A 238 21.26 -5.45 19.87
CA VAL A 238 20.22 -6.22 20.54
C VAL A 238 20.74 -7.64 20.76
N SER A 239 20.95 -8.01 22.00
CA SER A 239 21.32 -9.38 22.36
C SER A 239 20.09 -10.28 22.34
N PHE A 240 20.23 -11.47 21.78
CA PHE A 240 19.26 -12.56 21.89
C PHE A 240 19.89 -13.84 22.47
N ALA A 241 20.96 -13.66 23.23
CA ALA A 241 21.61 -14.76 23.91
C ALA A 241 20.64 -15.48 24.85
N GLY A 242 20.62 -16.81 24.79
CA GLY A 242 19.71 -17.63 25.59
C GLY A 242 18.23 -17.47 25.22
N GLY A 243 17.93 -16.88 24.07
CA GLY A 243 16.56 -16.69 23.57
C GLY A 243 15.83 -15.44 24.11
N LEU A 244 16.46 -14.65 24.98
CA LEU A 244 15.91 -13.43 25.54
C LEU A 244 16.39 -12.21 24.74
N VAL A 245 15.44 -11.45 24.20
CA VAL A 245 15.74 -10.23 23.44
C VAL A 245 15.88 -9.03 24.37
N THR A 246 17.05 -8.38 24.33
CA THR A 246 17.34 -7.19 25.14
C THR A 246 18.24 -6.22 24.37
N LYS A 247 17.93 -4.91 24.45
CA LYS A 247 18.81 -3.86 23.92
C LYS A 247 20.05 -3.74 24.80
N VAL A 248 21.24 -3.84 24.19
CA VAL A 248 22.53 -3.72 24.88
C VAL A 248 23.03 -2.29 24.85
N GLY A 249 22.96 -1.66 23.68
CA GLY A 249 23.45 -0.29 23.51
C GLY A 249 22.90 0.35 22.23
N GLU A 250 23.07 1.67 22.18
CA GLU A 250 22.71 2.48 21.02
C GLU A 250 23.64 3.68 20.91
N LYS A 251 23.96 4.06 19.68
CA LYS A 251 24.71 5.27 19.35
C LYS A 251 23.97 6.02 18.25
N THR A 252 23.69 7.30 18.50
CA THR A 252 22.95 8.17 17.59
C THR A 252 23.88 9.24 17.05
N PHE A 253 23.75 9.50 15.75
CA PHE A 253 24.53 10.47 14.99
C PHE A 253 23.57 11.42 14.28
N ALA A 254 23.95 12.69 14.14
CA ALA A 254 23.25 13.61 13.27
C ALA A 254 23.47 13.20 11.80
N GLY A 255 22.42 13.23 10.98
CA GLY A 255 22.49 12.88 9.57
C GLY A 255 21.28 12.07 9.10
N THR A 256 21.24 11.83 7.81
CA THR A 256 20.27 10.98 7.11
C THR A 256 20.99 9.96 6.25
N GLY A 257 20.23 9.01 5.67
CA GLY A 257 20.75 8.09 4.67
C GLY A 257 21.79 7.13 5.23
N GLY A 258 21.52 6.51 6.38
CA GLY A 258 22.44 5.59 7.04
C GLY A 258 22.72 4.34 6.21
N VAL A 259 23.87 4.31 5.54
CA VAL A 259 24.40 3.12 4.86
C VAL A 259 25.48 2.50 5.75
N PHE A 260 25.41 1.20 5.96
CA PHE A 260 26.42 0.56 6.79
C PHE A 260 26.91 -0.76 6.20
N ASN A 261 28.17 -1.05 6.49
CA ASN A 261 28.80 -2.34 6.21
C ASN A 261 29.29 -2.96 7.53
N VAL A 262 29.12 -4.26 7.70
CA VAL A 262 29.42 -4.95 8.95
C VAL A 262 30.43 -6.08 8.71
N THR A 263 31.49 -6.07 9.51
CA THR A 263 32.44 -7.16 9.63
C THR A 263 32.30 -7.82 11.02
N PRO A 264 32.98 -8.93 11.30
CA PRO A 264 32.88 -9.54 12.62
C PRO A 264 33.27 -8.64 13.80
N ASN A 265 34.06 -7.60 13.56
CA ASN A 265 34.62 -6.75 14.61
C ASN A 265 34.26 -5.28 14.51
N ALA A 266 33.70 -4.85 13.37
CA ALA A 266 33.44 -3.42 13.12
C ALA A 266 32.20 -3.20 12.28
N ILE A 267 31.58 -2.06 12.50
CA ILE A 267 30.60 -1.47 11.60
C ILE A 267 31.22 -0.21 11.01
N LEU A 268 31.20 -0.08 9.70
CA LEU A 268 31.43 1.17 9.02
C LEU A 268 30.09 1.81 8.69
N LEU A 269 29.81 2.98 9.24
CA LEU A 269 28.60 3.74 9.01
C LEU A 269 28.89 4.95 8.13
N ALA A 270 28.11 5.14 7.09
CA ALA A 270 28.07 6.34 6.26
C ALA A 270 26.76 7.08 6.52
N THR A 271 26.85 8.39 6.81
CA THR A 271 25.68 9.28 6.96
C THR A 271 25.93 10.56 6.20
N GLN A 272 24.88 11.21 5.72
CA GLN A 272 25.00 12.53 5.13
C GLN A 272 25.62 13.52 6.13
N HIS A 273 26.60 14.30 5.70
CA HIS A 273 27.17 15.35 6.52
C HIS A 273 26.24 16.57 6.56
N ILE A 274 25.75 16.93 7.74
CA ILE A 274 24.85 18.07 7.93
C ILE A 274 25.64 19.26 8.46
N THR A 275 25.75 20.30 7.64
CA THR A 275 26.39 21.57 8.03
C THR A 275 25.42 22.53 8.70
N ASN A 276 24.13 22.46 8.38
CA ASN A 276 23.07 23.28 8.94
C ASN A 276 21.88 22.39 9.39
N PRO A 277 21.73 22.15 10.71
CA PRO A 277 20.61 21.32 11.20
C PRO A 277 19.22 21.87 10.89
N SER A 278 19.08 23.18 10.65
CA SER A 278 17.79 23.81 10.29
C SER A 278 17.45 23.70 8.81
N ALA A 279 18.43 23.30 7.98
CA ALA A 279 18.25 23.03 6.56
C ALA A 279 19.18 21.88 6.16
N PRO A 280 18.87 20.66 6.59
CA PRO A 280 19.80 19.52 6.48
C PRO A 280 20.11 19.13 5.04
N TYR A 281 19.25 19.48 4.09
CA TYR A 281 19.45 19.18 2.68
C TYR A 281 20.15 20.29 1.89
N ASP A 282 20.45 21.46 2.50
CA ASP A 282 21.09 22.60 1.82
C ASP A 282 22.63 22.62 1.93
N GLY A 283 23.21 21.55 2.45
CA GLY A 283 24.66 21.44 2.64
C GLY A 283 25.41 20.89 1.43
N PRO A 284 26.75 20.82 1.49
CA PRO A 284 27.54 20.17 0.45
C PRO A 284 27.24 18.68 0.38
N ALA A 285 27.42 18.07 -0.80
CA ALA A 285 27.29 16.62 -0.97
C ALA A 285 28.48 15.90 -0.33
N GLN A 286 28.43 15.74 0.97
CA GLN A 286 29.48 15.11 1.78
C GLN A 286 28.90 14.00 2.66
N THR A 287 29.74 13.03 2.99
CA THR A 287 29.40 11.90 3.85
C THR A 287 30.38 11.79 5.01
N ASP A 288 29.84 11.63 6.21
CA ASP A 288 30.61 11.24 7.37
C ASP A 288 30.72 9.72 7.42
N LEU A 289 31.93 9.21 7.30
CA LEU A 289 32.26 7.80 7.54
C LEU A 289 32.74 7.64 9.00
N ARG A 290 32.16 6.66 9.70
CA ARG A 290 32.49 6.39 11.12
C ARG A 290 32.78 4.91 11.32
N TYR A 291 33.90 4.64 11.97
CA TYR A 291 34.25 3.30 12.43
C TYR A 291 33.65 3.04 13.81
N VAL A 292 32.88 2.00 13.94
CA VAL A 292 32.24 1.57 15.17
C VAL A 292 32.73 0.18 15.51
N ASP A 293 33.46 0.05 16.62
CA ASP A 293 33.99 -1.20 17.12
C ASP A 293 32.86 -2.00 17.78
N ILE A 294 32.67 -3.23 17.31
CA ILE A 294 31.72 -4.22 17.83
C ILE A 294 32.42 -5.53 18.19
N SER A 295 33.73 -5.49 18.45
CA SER A 295 34.54 -6.69 18.77
C SER A 295 34.11 -7.35 20.08
N ASP A 296 33.40 -6.64 20.96
CA ASP A 296 32.83 -7.23 22.18
C ASP A 296 31.67 -8.20 21.81
N PRO A 297 31.77 -9.49 22.14
CA PRO A 297 30.72 -10.46 21.88
C PRO A 297 29.45 -10.21 22.68
N GLY A 298 29.50 -9.40 23.74
CA GLY A 298 28.32 -8.98 24.51
C GLY A 298 27.48 -7.90 23.83
N GLY A 299 27.99 -7.33 22.72
CA GLY A 299 27.26 -6.33 21.96
C GLY A 299 27.53 -4.88 22.34
N THR A 300 28.56 -4.61 23.12
CA THR A 300 29.00 -3.24 23.41
C THR A 300 29.40 -2.54 22.09
N ILE A 301 28.92 -1.32 21.90
CA ILE A 301 29.19 -0.47 20.73
C ILE A 301 30.17 0.62 21.15
N THR A 302 31.32 0.72 20.52
CA THR A 302 32.34 1.75 20.79
C THR A 302 32.65 2.51 19.51
N VAL A 303 32.29 3.81 19.48
CA VAL A 303 32.67 4.69 18.38
C VAL A 303 34.16 5.00 18.48
N ARG A 304 34.90 4.73 17.38
CA ARG A 304 36.33 5.05 17.28
C ARG A 304 36.54 6.35 16.51
N GLY A 305 37.19 6.32 15.40
CA GLY A 305 37.39 7.47 14.54
C GLY A 305 36.41 7.55 13.36
N GLY A 306 36.58 8.63 12.61
CA GLY A 306 35.81 8.88 11.38
C GLY A 306 36.39 10.07 10.63
N LEU A 307 35.92 10.27 9.41
CA LEU A 307 36.25 11.42 8.58
C LEU A 307 35.09 11.75 7.65
N THR A 308 35.12 12.96 7.11
CA THR A 308 34.17 13.40 6.07
C THR A 308 34.81 13.23 4.70
N ILE A 309 34.07 12.65 3.75
CA ILE A 309 34.47 12.52 2.34
C ILE A 309 33.64 13.45 1.46
N ASP A 310 34.21 13.94 0.34
CA ASP A 310 33.65 14.94 -0.56
C ASP A 310 32.67 14.35 -1.60
N SER A 311 31.85 13.40 -1.19
CA SER A 311 30.78 12.85 -2.00
C SER A 311 29.65 12.35 -1.11
N TRP A 312 28.43 12.38 -1.62
CA TRP A 312 27.26 11.85 -0.95
C TRP A 312 27.07 10.37 -1.31
N VAL A 313 27.30 9.51 -0.34
CA VAL A 313 26.99 8.07 -0.43
C VAL A 313 25.50 7.92 -0.20
N SER A 314 24.78 7.67 -1.28
CA SER A 314 23.32 7.59 -1.26
C SER A 314 22.84 6.30 -0.63
N GLY A 315 21.84 6.40 0.23
CA GLY A 315 21.04 5.26 0.70
C GLY A 315 20.00 4.78 -0.34
N TRP A 316 20.09 5.21 -1.59
CA TRP A 316 19.17 4.84 -2.65
C TRP A 316 19.71 3.66 -3.47
N GLY A 317 18.80 2.86 -3.99
CA GLY A 317 19.11 1.64 -4.74
C GLY A 317 18.85 0.38 -3.94
N PRO A 318 19.18 -0.80 -4.49
CA PRO A 318 18.98 -2.08 -3.82
C PRO A 318 19.61 -2.09 -2.43
N ASP A 319 18.90 -2.72 -1.49
CA ASP A 319 19.36 -2.86 -0.10
C ASP A 319 19.70 -1.51 0.57
N ASN A 320 18.91 -0.47 0.29
CA ASN A 320 19.11 0.88 0.83
C ASN A 320 20.51 1.45 0.56
N GLY A 321 21.01 1.26 -0.63
CA GLY A 321 22.30 1.78 -1.07
C GLY A 321 23.51 1.05 -0.48
N ARG A 322 23.32 -0.12 0.12
CA ARG A 322 24.35 -0.94 0.73
C ARG A 322 25.59 -1.11 -0.14
N TRP A 323 25.36 -1.29 -1.44
CA TRP A 323 26.44 -1.57 -2.40
C TRP A 323 27.24 -0.34 -2.79
N ASN A 324 26.88 0.83 -2.28
CA ASN A 324 27.64 2.07 -2.44
C ASN A 324 28.76 2.20 -1.39
N LEU A 325 28.81 1.31 -0.41
CA LEU A 325 29.81 1.25 0.66
C LEU A 325 30.27 -0.18 0.90
N ASP A 326 31.56 -0.43 0.96
CA ASP A 326 32.10 -1.74 1.33
C ASP A 326 33.32 -1.62 2.25
N PHE A 327 33.47 -2.59 3.16
CA PHE A 327 34.52 -2.64 4.18
C PHE A 327 34.92 -4.08 4.50
N ALA A 328 35.17 -4.93 3.50
CA ALA A 328 35.36 -6.36 3.70
C ALA A 328 36.71 -6.75 4.33
N ASP A 329 37.79 -6.01 4.08
CA ASP A 329 39.14 -6.32 4.57
C ASP A 329 39.45 -5.72 5.95
N ASN A 330 38.52 -5.05 6.60
CA ASN A 330 38.66 -4.36 7.89
C ASN A 330 39.74 -3.24 7.94
N ALA A 331 40.35 -2.91 6.84
CA ALA A 331 41.40 -1.90 6.74
C ALA A 331 41.07 -0.80 5.72
N HIS A 332 40.41 -1.18 4.62
CA HIS A 332 40.08 -0.22 3.57
C HIS A 332 38.56 -0.17 3.35
N ALA A 333 38.00 1.02 3.42
CA ALA A 333 36.63 1.29 2.99
C ALA A 333 36.63 1.81 1.55
N HIS A 334 35.74 1.27 0.75
CA HIS A 334 35.44 1.79 -0.57
C HIS A 334 34.04 2.37 -0.59
N ALA A 335 33.91 3.61 -1.00
CA ALA A 335 32.63 4.31 -1.08
C ALA A 335 32.46 4.93 -2.47
N ILE A 336 31.30 4.74 -3.08
CA ILE A 336 30.93 5.47 -4.28
C ILE A 336 29.81 6.45 -3.95
N GLY A 337 30.05 7.71 -4.25
CA GLY A 337 29.12 8.79 -3.94
C GLY A 337 29.14 9.88 -4.99
N CYS A 338 28.06 10.62 -5.09
CA CYS A 338 27.86 11.72 -6.01
C CYS A 338 28.40 13.02 -5.41
N THR A 339 28.96 13.89 -6.24
CA THR A 339 29.49 15.20 -5.82
C THR A 339 28.44 16.30 -5.74
N SER A 340 27.18 16.02 -6.10
CA SER A 340 26.02 16.90 -5.93
C SER A 340 24.96 16.27 -5.04
N GLN A 341 24.18 17.09 -4.36
CA GLN A 341 23.09 16.64 -3.47
C GLN A 341 21.95 15.93 -4.19
N TYR A 342 21.73 16.28 -5.44
CA TYR A 342 20.70 15.73 -6.30
C TYR A 342 21.38 15.07 -7.50
N CYS A 343 22.06 13.96 -7.26
CA CYS A 343 22.67 13.18 -8.34
C CYS A 343 21.74 13.09 -9.54
N GLY A 344 22.21 13.39 -10.74
CA GLY A 344 21.39 13.30 -11.95
C GLY A 344 21.31 14.55 -12.79
N SER A 345 21.93 15.64 -12.39
CA SER A 345 22.14 16.77 -13.28
C SER A 345 23.19 16.44 -14.33
N ASP A 346 23.01 16.92 -15.55
CA ASP A 346 24.02 16.78 -16.61
C ASP A 346 25.35 17.37 -16.13
N GLY A 347 26.36 16.51 -16.04
CA GLY A 347 27.70 16.90 -15.61
C GLY A 347 28.07 16.51 -14.18
N ASP A 348 27.19 15.86 -13.42
CA ASP A 348 27.49 15.35 -12.08
C ASP A 348 28.61 14.30 -12.14
N THR A 349 29.52 14.40 -11.18
CA THR A 349 30.65 13.50 -11.03
C THR A 349 30.42 12.63 -9.81
N TYR A 350 30.71 11.35 -9.91
CA TYR A 350 30.81 10.45 -8.77
C TYR A 350 32.27 10.33 -8.34
N LEU A 351 32.50 10.06 -7.07
CA LEU A 351 33.82 9.72 -6.54
C LEU A 351 33.81 8.29 -6.03
N LEU A 352 34.71 7.48 -6.52
CA LEU A 352 35.12 6.25 -5.85
C LEU A 352 36.22 6.62 -4.86
N THR A 353 35.84 6.73 -3.59
CA THR A 353 36.74 7.10 -2.50
C THR A 353 37.18 5.87 -1.76
N THR A 354 38.49 5.69 -1.60
CA THR A 354 39.07 4.68 -0.72
C THR A 354 39.62 5.35 0.52
N VAL A 355 39.23 4.83 1.68
CA VAL A 355 39.68 5.31 2.99
C VAL A 355 40.45 4.22 3.71
N ASP A 356 41.63 4.55 4.22
CA ASP A 356 42.45 3.68 5.05
C ASP A 356 42.01 3.79 6.52
N PHE A 357 41.55 2.68 7.07
CA PHE A 357 41.16 2.45 8.47
C PHE A 357 42.11 1.52 9.21
N ALA A 358 43.34 1.31 8.73
CA ALA A 358 44.34 0.51 9.46
C ALA A 358 44.57 1.08 10.87
N ASN A 359 44.44 2.37 11.05
CA ASN A 359 44.26 3.00 12.35
C ASN A 359 42.83 3.58 12.46
N PRO A 360 41.88 2.87 13.09
CA PRO A 360 40.50 3.30 13.16
C PRO A 360 40.30 4.63 13.91
N ASP A 361 41.26 5.05 14.77
CA ASP A 361 41.16 6.33 15.50
C ASP A 361 41.69 7.54 14.70
N ALA A 362 42.37 7.29 13.57
CA ALA A 362 42.88 8.32 12.67
C ALA A 362 42.81 7.87 11.19
N PRO A 363 41.62 7.66 10.64
CA PRO A 363 41.45 7.23 9.25
C PRO A 363 41.87 8.33 8.27
N ALA A 364 42.30 7.95 7.07
CA ALA A 364 42.73 8.88 6.05
C ALA A 364 42.24 8.46 4.66
N VAL A 365 41.94 9.43 3.80
CA VAL A 365 41.63 9.17 2.40
C VAL A 365 42.89 8.66 1.70
N ALA A 366 42.85 7.45 1.18
CA ALA A 366 43.93 6.83 0.42
C ALA A 366 43.87 7.22 -1.07
N SER A 367 42.67 7.35 -1.62
CA SER A 367 42.44 7.80 -3.00
C SER A 367 41.01 8.29 -3.18
N ALA A 368 40.82 9.16 -4.22
CA ALA A 368 39.49 9.56 -4.72
C ALA A 368 39.56 9.62 -6.25
N LEU A 369 38.86 8.69 -6.90
CA LEU A 369 38.83 8.58 -8.37
C LEU A 369 37.53 9.18 -8.89
N PRO A 370 37.57 10.26 -9.72
CA PRO A 370 36.39 10.80 -10.35
C PRO A 370 35.83 9.90 -11.45
N ILE A 371 34.52 9.72 -11.46
CA ILE A 371 33.78 8.93 -12.45
C ILE A 371 32.63 9.81 -12.98
N ALA A 372 32.61 10.07 -14.27
CA ALA A 372 31.59 10.90 -14.92
C ALA A 372 30.45 10.04 -15.50
N ASN A 373 29.30 10.68 -15.71
CA ASN A 373 28.17 10.15 -16.47
C ASN A 373 27.49 8.89 -15.90
N LEU A 374 27.24 8.85 -14.59
CA LEU A 374 26.49 7.75 -13.98
C LEU A 374 24.97 8.03 -13.82
N GLY A 375 24.51 9.24 -14.14
CA GLY A 375 23.09 9.61 -14.00
C GLY A 375 22.65 9.77 -12.54
N TRP A 376 21.37 9.46 -12.25
CA TRP A 376 20.75 9.65 -10.93
C TRP A 376 21.23 8.67 -9.87
N SER A 377 21.63 7.50 -10.28
CA SER A 377 22.16 6.47 -9.42
C SER A 377 23.05 5.52 -10.21
N ALA A 378 23.79 4.70 -9.53
CA ALA A 378 24.61 3.67 -10.14
C ALA A 378 24.38 2.33 -9.45
N ALA A 379 24.30 1.26 -10.24
CA ALA A 379 24.42 -0.09 -9.73
C ALA A 379 25.91 -0.36 -9.50
N ALA A 380 26.29 -0.58 -8.26
CA ALA A 380 27.65 -0.88 -7.86
C ALA A 380 27.73 -2.25 -7.18
N ARG A 381 28.85 -2.94 -7.32
CA ARG A 381 29.17 -4.14 -6.60
C ARG A 381 30.67 -4.30 -6.42
N PHE A 382 31.10 -4.37 -5.19
CA PHE A 382 32.47 -4.70 -4.85
C PHE A 382 32.68 -6.22 -4.87
N ASP A 383 33.75 -6.68 -5.46
CA ASP A 383 34.13 -8.07 -5.56
C ASP A 383 35.38 -8.32 -4.70
N VAL A 384 35.21 -9.26 -3.80
CA VAL A 384 36.22 -9.64 -2.79
C VAL A 384 36.60 -11.08 -3.06
N ASP A 385 37.92 -11.34 -3.12
CA ASP A 385 38.42 -12.67 -3.30
C ASP A 385 38.21 -13.55 -2.04
N PRO A 386 38.41 -14.88 -2.11
CA PRO A 386 38.22 -15.74 -0.95
C PRO A 386 39.17 -15.44 0.22
N SER A 387 40.23 -14.67 0.01
CA SER A 387 41.13 -14.22 1.09
C SER A 387 40.61 -12.98 1.84
N GLY A 388 39.53 -12.35 1.33
CA GLY A 388 38.95 -11.11 1.82
C GLY A 388 39.61 -9.87 1.24
N SER A 389 40.46 -10.00 0.20
CA SER A 389 41.08 -8.87 -0.48
C SER A 389 40.21 -8.37 -1.63
N TYR A 390 40.18 -7.06 -1.83
CA TYR A 390 39.46 -6.48 -2.94
C TYR A 390 40.13 -6.79 -4.28
N ALA A 391 39.33 -7.25 -5.23
CA ALA A 391 39.75 -7.49 -6.61
C ALA A 391 39.22 -6.38 -7.52
N HIS A 392 37.89 -6.27 -7.62
CA HIS A 392 37.24 -5.38 -8.59
C HIS A 392 36.02 -4.67 -7.99
N MET A 393 35.62 -3.59 -8.66
CA MET A 393 34.28 -3.03 -8.54
C MET A 393 33.59 -3.10 -9.91
N TYR A 394 32.39 -3.67 -9.95
CA TYR A 394 31.48 -3.60 -11.09
C TYR A 394 30.58 -2.40 -10.94
N LEU A 395 30.45 -1.60 -12.00
CA LEU A 395 29.69 -0.35 -11.94
C LEU A 395 28.93 -0.13 -13.25
N SER A 396 27.68 0.25 -13.15
CA SER A 396 26.83 0.63 -14.28
C SER A 396 25.93 1.82 -13.88
N PRO A 397 25.68 2.77 -14.78
CA PRO A 397 24.63 3.77 -14.56
C PRO A 397 23.29 3.10 -14.33
N SER A 398 22.54 3.54 -13.33
CA SER A 398 21.18 3.06 -13.06
C SER A 398 20.24 4.27 -13.09
N GLY A 399 19.76 4.63 -14.21
CA GLY A 399 18.87 5.75 -14.43
C GLY A 399 18.49 5.86 -15.90
N TYR A 400 17.58 6.75 -16.24
CA TYR A 400 17.11 7.00 -17.61
C TYR A 400 18.23 7.47 -18.55
N TYR A 401 19.29 6.70 -18.64
CA TYR A 401 20.41 7.01 -19.51
C TYR A 401 20.48 6.00 -20.68
N THR A 402 19.48 6.04 -21.51
CA THR A 402 19.66 5.50 -22.86
C THR A 402 19.87 6.66 -23.81
N GLY A 403 21.12 7.11 -23.93
CA GLY A 403 21.51 7.73 -25.20
C GLY A 403 21.06 6.76 -26.31
N ASN A 404 20.86 7.25 -27.52
CA ASN A 404 20.33 6.58 -28.72
C ASN A 404 20.85 5.16 -29.08
N THR A 405 21.54 4.46 -28.19
CA THR A 405 22.16 3.15 -28.42
C THR A 405 21.48 2.00 -27.68
N GLY A 406 20.57 2.28 -26.71
CA GLY A 406 19.89 1.24 -25.94
C GLY A 406 20.81 0.42 -25.02
N GLN A 407 22.08 0.70 -24.96
CA GLN A 407 23.06 -0.04 -24.15
C GLN A 407 23.60 0.82 -23.00
N THR A 408 23.71 0.16 -21.83
CA THR A 408 24.28 0.73 -20.60
C THR A 408 25.68 0.13 -20.37
N PRO A 409 26.72 0.91 -20.08
CA PRO A 409 28.07 0.37 -19.89
C PRO A 409 28.18 -0.35 -18.54
N LEU A 410 28.68 -1.56 -18.54
CA LEU A 410 29.34 -2.18 -17.40
C LEU A 410 30.80 -1.75 -17.39
N SER A 411 31.24 -1.12 -16.32
CA SER A 411 32.63 -0.70 -16.10
C SER A 411 33.25 -1.53 -14.97
N ILE A 412 34.46 -2.05 -15.19
CA ILE A 412 35.21 -2.83 -14.20
C ILE A 412 36.40 -2.01 -13.72
N TYR A 413 36.48 -1.79 -12.41
CA TYR A 413 37.58 -1.09 -11.76
C TYR A 413 38.41 -2.08 -10.96
N ASP A 414 39.74 -2.03 -11.13
CA ASP A 414 40.71 -2.76 -10.32
C ASP A 414 40.92 -2.04 -9.00
N LEU A 415 40.67 -2.71 -7.89
CA LEU A 415 40.80 -2.22 -6.51
C LEU A 415 41.98 -2.86 -5.78
N SER A 416 42.78 -3.72 -6.42
CA SER A 416 43.92 -4.42 -5.79
C SER A 416 44.98 -3.48 -5.18
N LYS A 417 44.95 -2.20 -5.59
CA LYS A 417 45.75 -1.11 -5.04
C LYS A 417 44.86 -0.02 -4.45
N PRO A 418 44.58 -0.03 -3.15
CA PRO A 418 43.69 0.95 -2.52
C PRO A 418 44.05 2.42 -2.79
N SER A 419 45.32 2.74 -2.96
CA SER A 419 45.79 4.09 -3.27
C SER A 419 45.69 4.48 -4.77
N ALA A 420 45.34 3.54 -5.65
CA ALA A 420 45.33 3.75 -7.09
C ALA A 420 44.29 2.87 -7.82
N PRO A 421 43.00 3.01 -7.48
CA PRO A 421 41.95 2.31 -8.22
C PRO A 421 41.92 2.80 -9.69
N GLN A 422 41.64 1.88 -10.63
CA GLN A 422 41.67 2.24 -12.04
C GLN A 422 40.62 1.46 -12.86
N LEU A 423 40.05 2.09 -13.86
CA LEU A 423 39.21 1.44 -14.84
C LEU A 423 40.06 0.51 -15.71
N VAL A 424 39.67 -0.78 -15.76
CA VAL A 424 40.46 -1.81 -16.50
C VAL A 424 39.69 -2.38 -17.68
N GLY A 425 38.36 -2.37 -17.70
CA GLY A 425 37.59 -2.87 -18.83
C GLY A 425 36.16 -2.41 -18.83
N GLN A 426 35.52 -2.50 -20.00
CA GLN A 426 34.09 -2.17 -20.18
C GLN A 426 33.44 -3.10 -21.19
N THR A 427 32.12 -3.30 -21.05
CA THR A 427 31.26 -3.93 -22.06
C THR A 427 29.85 -3.32 -22.00
N GLY A 428 29.07 -3.46 -23.07
CA GLY A 428 27.68 -2.98 -23.11
C GLY A 428 26.71 -4.00 -22.56
N LEU A 429 25.73 -3.54 -21.76
CA LEU A 429 24.58 -4.28 -21.28
C LEU A 429 23.31 -3.65 -21.84
N ASP A 430 22.21 -4.38 -21.90
CA ASP A 430 20.93 -3.84 -22.37
C ASP A 430 20.16 -3.22 -21.18
N GLY A 431 19.33 -2.22 -21.45
CA GLY A 431 18.40 -1.62 -20.49
C GLY A 431 19.04 -0.94 -19.27
N GLN A 432 18.31 -0.89 -18.19
CA GLN A 432 18.73 -0.34 -16.90
C GLN A 432 19.15 -1.48 -15.96
N ILE A 433 20.32 -1.37 -15.36
CA ILE A 433 20.81 -2.37 -14.42
C ILE A 433 20.49 -1.94 -12.98
N TRP A 434 19.91 -2.83 -12.17
CA TRP A 434 19.62 -2.64 -10.77
C TRP A 434 20.66 -3.25 -9.86
N LEU A 435 21.14 -4.46 -10.22
CA LEU A 435 21.92 -5.28 -9.32
C LEU A 435 22.98 -6.11 -10.08
N PHE A 436 24.15 -6.26 -9.48
CA PHE A 436 25.18 -7.20 -9.88
C PHE A 436 25.35 -8.34 -8.88
N MET A 437 25.45 -9.57 -9.38
CA MET A 437 25.69 -10.78 -8.59
C MET A 437 26.92 -11.51 -9.11
N PRO A 438 28.11 -11.28 -8.53
CA PRO A 438 29.33 -12.01 -8.90
C PRO A 438 29.23 -13.50 -8.56
N GLN A 439 29.69 -14.34 -9.49
CA GLN A 439 29.77 -15.80 -9.34
C GLN A 439 31.15 -16.30 -9.82
N GLY A 440 32.18 -15.99 -9.08
CA GLY A 440 33.56 -16.31 -9.45
C GLY A 440 34.00 -15.57 -10.72
N GLN A 441 34.15 -16.29 -11.84
CA GLN A 441 34.53 -15.70 -13.13
C GLN A 441 33.36 -15.18 -13.96
N GLN A 442 32.15 -15.30 -13.47
CA GLN A 442 30.93 -14.83 -14.12
C GLN A 442 30.23 -13.79 -13.25
N LEU A 443 29.46 -12.94 -13.94
CA LEU A 443 28.68 -11.89 -13.33
C LEU A 443 27.26 -11.94 -13.89
N PHE A 444 26.26 -12.04 -13.02
CA PHE A 444 24.88 -11.76 -13.39
C PHE A 444 24.59 -10.27 -13.18
N ALA A 445 23.94 -9.67 -14.15
CA ALA A 445 23.37 -8.33 -14.07
C ALA A 445 21.85 -8.45 -14.20
N LEU A 446 21.13 -7.96 -13.21
CA LEU A 446 19.67 -7.91 -13.21
C LEU A 446 19.21 -6.48 -13.41
N GLY A 447 18.22 -6.31 -14.25
CA GLY A 447 17.67 -5.00 -14.56
C GLY A 447 16.32 -5.09 -15.27
N ASN A 448 16.00 -4.06 -16.01
CA ASN A 448 14.84 -4.05 -16.89
C ASN A 448 15.15 -3.46 -18.25
N THR A 449 14.42 -3.96 -19.24
CA THR A 449 14.40 -3.41 -20.60
C THR A 449 13.04 -2.82 -20.91
N TYR A 450 13.02 -1.85 -21.83
CA TYR A 450 11.78 -1.26 -22.34
C TYR A 450 11.59 -1.72 -23.79
N SER A 451 10.45 -2.35 -24.09
CA SER A 451 10.20 -2.81 -25.43
C SER A 451 10.04 -1.63 -26.40
N ASN A 452 10.73 -1.71 -27.53
CA ASN A 452 10.67 -0.73 -28.61
C ASN A 452 11.06 0.72 -28.26
N GLY A 453 11.75 0.95 -27.12
CA GLY A 453 12.12 2.30 -26.69
C GLY A 453 10.94 3.17 -26.26
N THR A 454 9.78 2.58 -26.07
CA THR A 454 8.60 3.22 -25.49
C THR A 454 8.45 2.76 -24.04
N TYR A 455 7.96 3.63 -23.19
CA TYR A 455 7.72 3.31 -21.77
C TYR A 455 6.47 2.44 -21.54
N ASP A 456 5.86 1.91 -22.59
CA ASP A 456 4.59 1.20 -22.50
C ASP A 456 4.73 -0.23 -21.99
N GLN A 457 5.93 -0.80 -22.00
CA GLN A 457 6.22 -2.12 -21.46
C GLN A 457 7.62 -2.17 -20.86
N SER A 458 7.73 -2.72 -19.67
CA SER A 458 8.99 -2.99 -18.96
C SER A 458 9.07 -4.47 -18.65
N LEU A 459 10.12 -5.13 -19.09
CA LEU A 459 10.40 -6.54 -18.80
C LEU A 459 11.58 -6.64 -17.85
N VAL A 460 11.58 -7.64 -16.98
CA VAL A 460 12.76 -7.96 -16.18
C VAL A 460 13.79 -8.60 -17.08
N ASP A 461 15.04 -8.17 -17.00
CA ASP A 461 16.15 -8.65 -17.80
C ASP A 461 17.28 -9.19 -16.94
N VAL A 462 17.77 -10.36 -17.27
CA VAL A 462 18.95 -10.98 -16.68
C VAL A 462 20.02 -11.14 -17.75
N GLN A 463 21.17 -10.52 -17.51
CA GLN A 463 22.31 -10.63 -18.37
C GLN A 463 23.45 -11.37 -17.69
N TYR A 464 24.20 -12.12 -18.45
CA TYR A 464 25.28 -12.99 -17.99
C TYR A 464 26.57 -12.61 -18.68
N VAL A 465 27.61 -12.32 -17.90
CA VAL A 465 28.88 -11.78 -18.38
C VAL A 465 30.05 -12.61 -17.87
N ASP A 466 30.98 -12.97 -18.75
CA ASP A 466 32.28 -13.51 -18.41
C ASP A 466 33.22 -12.36 -18.02
N VAL A 467 33.66 -12.37 -16.80
CA VAL A 467 34.60 -11.41 -16.20
C VAL A 467 35.95 -12.05 -15.82
N SER A 468 36.20 -13.27 -16.33
CA SER A 468 37.49 -13.99 -16.11
C SER A 468 38.69 -13.19 -16.59
N ASN A 469 38.50 -12.35 -17.63
CA ASN A 469 39.45 -11.33 -18.05
C ASN A 469 38.82 -9.94 -17.85
N PRO A 470 39.07 -9.27 -16.73
CA PRO A 470 38.45 -8.00 -16.42
C PRO A 470 38.82 -6.87 -17.41
N THR A 471 39.90 -7.01 -18.20
CA THR A 471 40.27 -6.04 -19.23
C THR A 471 39.51 -6.21 -20.55
N ALA A 472 38.80 -7.34 -20.71
CA ALA A 472 38.00 -7.65 -21.90
C ALA A 472 36.76 -8.47 -21.49
N PRO A 473 35.84 -7.89 -20.69
CA PRO A 473 34.64 -8.60 -20.26
C PRO A 473 33.75 -8.92 -21.47
N LYS A 474 33.09 -10.08 -21.43
CA LYS A 474 32.29 -10.57 -22.56
C LYS A 474 30.90 -10.98 -22.12
N ARG A 475 29.87 -10.41 -22.71
CA ARG A 475 28.49 -10.87 -22.55
C ARG A 475 28.31 -12.27 -23.10
N LEU A 476 27.78 -13.18 -22.30
CA LEU A 476 27.54 -14.57 -22.62
C LEU A 476 26.10 -14.86 -23.05
N GLY A 477 25.16 -14.03 -22.61
CA GLY A 477 23.73 -14.16 -22.92
C GLY A 477 22.87 -13.18 -22.13
N ALA A 478 21.60 -13.14 -22.50
CA ALA A 478 20.54 -12.44 -21.76
C ALA A 478 19.21 -13.17 -21.90
N THR A 479 18.31 -12.94 -20.97
CA THR A 479 16.92 -13.42 -21.03
C THR A 479 16.01 -12.38 -20.41
N GLU A 480 14.88 -12.13 -21.06
CA GLU A 480 13.82 -11.22 -20.61
C GLU A 480 12.60 -12.03 -20.22
N PHE A 481 11.88 -11.57 -19.19
CA PHE A 481 10.67 -12.25 -18.72
C PHE A 481 9.70 -11.26 -18.03
N GLY A 482 8.51 -11.77 -17.73
CA GLY A 482 7.39 -10.99 -17.29
C GLY A 482 6.50 -10.52 -18.42
N SER A 483 5.53 -9.67 -18.16
CA SER A 483 4.61 -9.10 -19.13
C SER A 483 4.17 -7.70 -18.71
N GLY A 484 3.88 -6.85 -19.66
CA GLY A 484 3.41 -5.50 -19.45
C GLY A 484 4.41 -4.66 -18.65
N TRP A 485 4.05 -4.29 -17.42
CA TRP A 485 4.95 -3.66 -16.45
C TRP A 485 5.46 -4.72 -15.48
N ALA A 486 6.57 -5.33 -15.81
CA ALA A 486 7.21 -6.33 -14.97
C ALA A 486 8.26 -5.71 -14.05
N TRP A 487 8.33 -6.25 -12.84
CA TRP A 487 9.25 -5.84 -11.80
C TRP A 487 9.69 -7.06 -10.98
N SER A 488 10.83 -6.97 -10.35
CA SER A 488 11.34 -8.00 -9.45
C SER A 488 11.67 -7.42 -8.08
N PRO A 489 11.34 -8.10 -6.97
CA PRO A 489 11.81 -7.70 -5.64
C PRO A 489 13.34 -7.74 -5.51
N ALA A 490 14.04 -8.37 -6.43
CA ALA A 490 15.51 -8.31 -6.49
C ALA A 490 16.03 -6.90 -6.88
N ALA A 491 15.17 -6.02 -7.41
CA ALA A 491 15.50 -4.60 -7.57
C ALA A 491 15.60 -3.86 -6.22
N ASP A 492 14.91 -4.34 -5.19
CA ASP A 492 14.95 -3.76 -3.85
C ASP A 492 15.93 -4.51 -2.95
N THR A 493 16.07 -5.81 -3.16
CA THR A 493 16.96 -6.65 -2.34
C THR A 493 17.57 -7.80 -3.11
N PHE A 494 18.88 -7.94 -3.05
CA PHE A 494 19.59 -9.04 -3.71
C PHE A 494 19.22 -10.43 -3.18
N LYS A 495 18.65 -10.55 -1.97
CA LYS A 495 18.18 -11.79 -1.34
C LYS A 495 17.09 -12.50 -2.14
N ALA A 496 16.36 -11.75 -2.95
CA ALA A 496 15.34 -12.29 -3.82
C ALA A 496 15.96 -13.03 -5.03
N PHE A 497 17.19 -12.69 -5.41
CA PHE A 497 17.88 -13.32 -6.54
C PHE A 497 18.78 -14.47 -6.05
N ILE A 498 18.32 -15.70 -6.22
CA ILE A 498 19.05 -16.89 -5.80
C ILE A 498 19.82 -17.51 -6.97
N ILE A 499 21.08 -17.87 -6.73
CA ILE A 499 21.93 -18.54 -7.71
C ILE A 499 22.48 -19.81 -7.08
N ASP A 500 22.18 -20.97 -7.67
CA ASP A 500 22.78 -22.25 -7.31
C ASP A 500 23.68 -22.73 -8.45
N ALA A 501 24.96 -22.43 -8.33
CA ALA A 501 25.95 -22.80 -9.35
C ALA A 501 26.10 -24.32 -9.50
N THR A 502 25.79 -25.11 -8.45
CA THR A 502 25.87 -26.58 -8.52
C THR A 502 24.76 -27.18 -9.37
N LYS A 503 23.61 -26.50 -9.42
CA LYS A 503 22.48 -26.86 -10.27
C LYS A 503 22.55 -26.18 -11.63
N GLY A 504 23.38 -25.15 -11.79
CA GLY A 504 23.39 -24.28 -12.96
C GLY A 504 22.05 -23.54 -13.11
N LEU A 505 21.48 -23.06 -11.99
CA LEU A 505 20.15 -22.50 -11.97
C LEU A 505 20.13 -21.20 -11.14
N ALA A 506 19.58 -20.16 -11.73
CA ALA A 506 19.25 -18.92 -11.06
C ALA A 506 17.72 -18.79 -10.96
N VAL A 507 17.21 -18.29 -9.84
CA VAL A 507 15.77 -18.14 -9.57
C VAL A 507 15.49 -16.70 -9.20
N ILE A 508 14.57 -16.07 -9.92
CA ILE A 508 14.22 -14.67 -9.77
C ILE A 508 12.70 -14.55 -9.62
N PRO A 509 12.19 -14.07 -8.47
CA PRO A 509 10.79 -13.71 -8.35
C PRO A 509 10.49 -12.47 -9.16
N PHE A 510 9.30 -12.44 -9.74
CA PHE A 510 8.80 -11.28 -10.48
C PHE A 510 7.30 -11.09 -10.32
N SER A 511 6.87 -9.87 -10.58
CA SER A 511 5.47 -9.48 -10.71
C SER A 511 5.31 -8.53 -11.88
N GLY A 512 4.21 -8.63 -12.61
CA GLY A 512 3.96 -7.76 -13.75
C GLY A 512 2.48 -7.53 -13.98
N TRP A 513 2.12 -6.34 -14.41
CA TRP A 513 0.77 -6.02 -14.85
C TRP A 513 0.65 -6.17 -16.34
N ASP A 514 -0.16 -7.10 -16.79
CA ASP A 514 -0.44 -7.28 -18.20
C ASP A 514 -1.73 -6.53 -18.58
N SER A 515 -1.56 -5.43 -19.31
CA SER A 515 -2.67 -4.59 -19.76
C SER A 515 -3.60 -5.32 -20.74
N ASN A 516 -3.16 -6.38 -21.42
CA ASN A 516 -3.99 -7.13 -22.35
C ASN A 516 -4.94 -8.09 -21.60
N SER A 517 -4.45 -8.76 -20.59
CA SER A 517 -5.26 -9.65 -19.75
C SER A 517 -5.92 -8.93 -18.57
N GLN A 518 -5.56 -7.66 -18.30
CA GLN A 518 -6.01 -6.88 -17.14
C GLN A 518 -5.76 -7.63 -15.83
N GLY A 519 -4.59 -8.25 -15.71
CA GLY A 519 -4.26 -9.07 -14.55
C GLY A 519 -2.77 -9.06 -14.22
N TYR A 520 -2.48 -9.46 -12.97
CA TYR A 520 -1.10 -9.66 -12.56
C TYR A 520 -0.57 -11.01 -13.04
N ASN A 521 0.65 -10.97 -13.54
CA ASN A 521 1.44 -12.13 -13.90
C ASN A 521 2.60 -12.20 -12.91
N ASN A 522 2.48 -13.07 -11.91
CA ASN A 522 3.43 -13.23 -10.83
C ASN A 522 4.06 -14.63 -10.86
N GLY A 523 5.28 -14.74 -10.40
CA GLY A 523 5.90 -16.07 -10.34
C GLY A 523 7.39 -16.04 -10.05
N LEU A 524 7.99 -17.20 -10.29
CA LEU A 524 9.43 -17.42 -10.28
C LEU A 524 9.91 -17.70 -11.68
N GLU A 525 10.88 -16.94 -12.16
CA GLU A 525 11.64 -17.27 -13.36
C GLU A 525 12.85 -18.11 -13.01
N LEU A 526 13.02 -19.23 -13.71
CA LEU A 526 14.11 -20.19 -13.53
C LEU A 526 15.04 -20.08 -14.72
N VAL A 527 16.20 -19.47 -14.53
CA VAL A 527 17.19 -19.24 -15.60
C VAL A 527 18.30 -20.28 -15.50
N GLN A 528 18.42 -21.10 -16.52
CA GLN A 528 19.46 -22.13 -16.61
C GLN A 528 20.74 -21.54 -17.19
N PHE A 529 21.88 -21.89 -16.59
CA PHE A 529 23.17 -21.40 -17.05
C PHE A 529 24.29 -22.46 -16.96
N THR A 530 25.29 -22.25 -17.75
CA THR A 530 26.59 -22.96 -17.69
C THR A 530 27.70 -21.91 -17.51
N PRO A 531 28.94 -22.29 -17.23
CA PRO A 531 30.03 -21.32 -17.16
C PRO A 531 30.22 -20.45 -18.41
N THR A 532 29.63 -20.83 -19.55
CA THR A 532 29.84 -20.16 -20.83
C THR A 532 28.60 -19.61 -21.51
N ALA A 533 27.39 -19.85 -20.97
CA ALA A 533 26.14 -19.43 -21.62
C ALA A 533 24.94 -19.48 -20.67
N LEU A 534 23.91 -18.67 -20.96
CA LEU A 534 22.54 -18.97 -20.57
C LEU A 534 21.98 -20.01 -21.55
N VAL A 535 21.31 -21.05 -21.04
CA VAL A 535 20.85 -22.20 -21.86
C VAL A 535 19.36 -22.29 -22.01
N GLY A 536 18.60 -21.58 -21.18
CA GLY A 536 17.14 -21.55 -21.24
C GLY A 536 16.53 -20.95 -19.98
N SER A 537 15.24 -20.74 -20.03
CA SER A 537 14.46 -20.28 -18.88
C SER A 537 13.05 -20.87 -18.89
N GLY A 538 12.36 -20.81 -17.76
CA GLY A 538 10.97 -21.19 -17.60
C GLY A 538 10.34 -20.56 -16.38
N THR A 539 9.06 -20.27 -16.51
CA THR A 539 8.29 -19.56 -15.48
C THR A 539 7.38 -20.49 -14.70
N ALA A 540 7.43 -20.41 -13.38
CA ALA A 540 6.42 -20.98 -12.49
C ALA A 540 5.50 -19.86 -12.01
N HIS A 541 4.26 -19.83 -12.52
CA HIS A 541 3.26 -18.83 -12.10
C HIS A 541 2.65 -19.21 -10.75
N THR A 542 2.60 -18.26 -9.82
CA THR A 542 2.06 -18.44 -8.47
C THR A 542 1.28 -17.20 -8.03
N LYS A 543 0.42 -17.35 -7.01
CA LYS A 543 -0.41 -16.24 -6.52
C LYS A 543 0.37 -15.25 -5.66
N GLY A 544 -0.13 -14.02 -5.65
CA GLY A 544 0.39 -12.92 -4.84
C GLY A 544 1.72 -12.36 -5.32
N TRP A 545 2.26 -11.42 -4.57
CA TRP A 545 3.54 -10.78 -4.87
C TRP A 545 4.67 -11.67 -4.37
N VAL A 546 5.31 -12.38 -5.29
CA VAL A 546 6.35 -13.35 -4.94
C VAL A 546 7.59 -12.62 -4.41
N GLN A 547 7.99 -12.96 -3.20
CA GLN A 547 9.11 -12.33 -2.50
C GLN A 547 10.39 -13.15 -2.60
N ARG A 548 10.27 -14.48 -2.49
CA ARG A 548 11.42 -15.39 -2.47
C ARG A 548 11.12 -16.71 -3.18
N GLY A 549 12.14 -17.26 -3.81
CA GLY A 549 12.21 -18.67 -4.15
C GLY A 549 13.19 -19.40 -3.22
N ILE A 550 12.91 -20.62 -2.83
CA ILE A 550 13.78 -21.35 -1.87
C ILE A 550 13.92 -22.81 -2.32
N PHE A 551 15.15 -23.28 -2.48
CA PHE A 551 15.41 -24.70 -2.74
C PHE A 551 15.26 -25.52 -1.45
N VAL A 552 14.34 -26.49 -1.45
CA VAL A 552 14.15 -27.45 -0.36
C VAL A 552 14.17 -28.87 -0.96
N GLY A 553 15.24 -29.58 -0.77
CA GLY A 553 15.40 -30.91 -1.37
C GLY A 553 15.27 -30.87 -2.89
N THR A 554 14.25 -31.54 -3.44
CA THR A 554 13.97 -31.65 -4.86
C THR A 554 12.89 -30.66 -5.33
N ARG A 555 12.45 -29.75 -4.47
CA ARG A 555 11.42 -28.76 -4.73
C ARG A 555 11.96 -27.35 -4.59
N LEU A 556 11.26 -26.42 -5.24
CA LEU A 556 11.44 -25.00 -5.08
C LEU A 556 10.16 -24.45 -4.45
N LEU A 557 10.30 -23.79 -3.30
CA LEU A 557 9.19 -23.11 -2.65
C LEU A 557 9.13 -21.67 -3.14
N SER A 558 7.95 -21.22 -3.55
CA SER A 558 7.65 -19.82 -3.87
C SER A 558 6.92 -19.20 -2.69
N LEU A 559 7.52 -18.19 -2.08
CA LEU A 559 6.94 -17.43 -0.97
C LEU A 559 6.40 -16.11 -1.50
N SER A 560 5.09 -15.92 -1.37
CA SER A 560 4.43 -14.65 -1.65
C SER A 560 3.68 -14.13 -0.42
N ASP A 561 3.23 -12.90 -0.48
CA ASP A 561 2.38 -12.30 0.54
C ASP A 561 1.04 -13.06 0.71
N GLN A 562 0.54 -13.73 -0.34
CA GLN A 562 -0.75 -14.41 -0.35
C GLN A 562 -0.66 -15.93 -0.37
N ALA A 563 0.47 -16.52 -0.79
CA ALA A 563 0.57 -17.95 -0.97
C ALA A 563 1.97 -18.51 -0.68
N LEU A 564 2.00 -19.80 -0.32
CA LEU A 564 3.16 -20.66 -0.34
C LEU A 564 2.93 -21.72 -1.42
N ALA A 565 3.66 -21.64 -2.52
CA ALA A 565 3.55 -22.61 -3.60
C ALA A 565 4.77 -23.53 -3.65
N VAL A 566 4.54 -24.78 -3.99
CA VAL A 566 5.56 -25.81 -4.19
C VAL A 566 5.73 -26.05 -5.68
N VAL A 567 6.95 -25.89 -6.17
CA VAL A 567 7.28 -25.99 -7.60
C VAL A 567 8.19 -27.18 -7.83
N ASP A 568 7.80 -28.06 -8.76
CA ASP A 568 8.67 -29.06 -9.34
C ASP A 568 9.49 -28.41 -10.46
N TYR A 569 10.79 -28.34 -10.26
CA TYR A 569 11.76 -27.82 -11.22
C TYR A 569 12.66 -28.90 -11.85
N SER A 570 12.21 -30.15 -11.83
CA SER A 570 12.93 -31.25 -12.49
C SER A 570 13.17 -30.98 -13.97
N ASN A 571 12.28 -30.20 -14.60
CA ASN A 571 12.48 -29.58 -15.89
C ASN A 571 12.41 -28.05 -15.75
N PRO A 572 13.53 -27.34 -15.53
CA PRO A 572 13.51 -25.92 -15.30
C PRO A 572 12.96 -25.05 -16.46
N ALA A 573 12.90 -25.60 -17.69
CA ALA A 573 12.27 -24.92 -18.83
C ALA A 573 10.73 -25.02 -18.81
N LEU A 574 10.16 -25.93 -18.03
CA LEU A 574 8.73 -26.13 -17.87
C LEU A 574 8.43 -26.49 -16.39
N PRO A 575 8.69 -25.58 -15.46
CA PRO A 575 8.43 -25.83 -14.05
C PRO A 575 6.91 -25.97 -13.82
N ASN A 576 6.55 -26.79 -12.83
CA ASN A 576 5.14 -27.07 -12.52
C ASN A 576 4.83 -26.82 -11.05
N VAL A 577 3.74 -26.11 -10.78
CA VAL A 577 3.23 -25.95 -9.41
C VAL A 577 2.56 -27.26 -8.98
N VAL A 578 3.12 -27.91 -7.97
CA VAL A 578 2.63 -29.19 -7.42
C VAL A 578 1.49 -28.95 -6.44
N SER A 579 1.66 -27.96 -5.58
CA SER A 579 0.67 -27.53 -4.61
C SER A 579 0.81 -26.04 -4.28
N GLU A 580 -0.28 -25.45 -3.85
CA GLU A 580 -0.31 -24.05 -3.41
C GLU A 580 -1.19 -23.93 -2.17
N LEU A 581 -0.63 -23.38 -1.10
CA LEU A 581 -1.33 -23.10 0.15
C LEU A 581 -1.62 -21.59 0.22
N THR A 582 -2.87 -21.21 0.25
CA THR A 582 -3.28 -19.81 0.48
C THR A 582 -2.94 -19.40 1.91
N LEU A 583 -2.19 -18.30 2.06
CA LEU A 583 -1.78 -17.74 3.35
C LEU A 583 -2.66 -16.58 3.80
N ALA A 584 -2.99 -15.69 2.89
CA ALA A 584 -3.79 -14.51 3.16
C ALA A 584 -4.88 -14.33 2.10
N ARG A 585 -6.08 -13.96 2.54
CA ARG A 585 -7.22 -13.57 1.72
C ARG A 585 -7.59 -12.13 1.99
N ASN A 586 -7.93 -11.39 0.96
CA ASN A 586 -8.42 -10.03 1.09
C ASN A 586 -9.88 -10.04 1.54
N VAL A 587 -10.12 -10.08 2.85
CA VAL A 587 -11.47 -10.10 3.42
C VAL A 587 -12.07 -8.70 3.38
N VAL A 588 -13.05 -8.50 2.51
CA VAL A 588 -13.73 -7.21 2.32
C VAL A 588 -14.97 -7.07 3.21
N ASN A 589 -15.57 -8.18 3.61
CA ASN A 589 -16.73 -8.18 4.51
C ASN A 589 -16.77 -9.47 5.36
N ALA A 590 -17.29 -9.37 6.56
CA ALA A 590 -17.49 -10.50 7.46
C ALA A 590 -18.82 -10.36 8.21
N GLN A 591 -19.67 -11.38 8.10
CA GLN A 591 -21.00 -11.38 8.69
C GLN A 591 -21.13 -12.51 9.73
N PRO A 592 -21.17 -12.20 11.02
CA PRO A 592 -21.38 -13.20 12.05
C PRO A 592 -22.81 -13.75 12.00
N GLN A 593 -22.94 -15.07 12.16
CA GLN A 593 -24.20 -15.82 12.05
C GLN A 593 -24.31 -16.87 13.18
N GLY A 594 -24.36 -16.42 14.41
CA GLY A 594 -24.39 -17.28 15.59
C GLY A 594 -23.06 -17.97 15.86
N ALA A 595 -22.95 -19.27 15.61
CA ALA A 595 -21.72 -20.03 15.83
C ALA A 595 -20.73 -19.96 14.66
N THR A 596 -21.13 -19.33 13.56
CA THR A 596 -20.33 -19.20 12.34
C THR A 596 -20.18 -17.74 11.93
N ILE A 597 -19.24 -17.50 11.03
CA ILE A 597 -19.05 -16.21 10.36
C ILE A 597 -18.89 -16.46 8.87
N ALA A 598 -19.58 -15.68 8.07
CA ALA A 598 -19.44 -15.69 6.62
C ALA A 598 -18.50 -14.55 6.21
N GLU A 599 -17.42 -14.89 5.55
CA GLU A 599 -16.38 -13.96 5.07
C GLU A 599 -16.41 -13.89 3.56
N LEU A 600 -16.54 -12.69 3.03
CA LEU A 600 -16.34 -12.40 1.62
C LEU A 600 -14.92 -11.91 1.42
N SER A 601 -14.13 -12.62 0.62
CA SER A 601 -12.84 -12.18 0.16
C SER A 601 -12.87 -11.88 -1.33
N SER A 602 -12.17 -10.83 -1.74
CA SER A 602 -12.12 -10.38 -3.12
C SER A 602 -10.87 -9.57 -3.37
N ASP A 603 -10.19 -9.84 -4.47
CA ASP A 603 -9.14 -8.96 -4.96
C ASP A 603 -9.76 -7.84 -5.80
N TRP A 604 -9.09 -6.70 -5.85
CA TRP A 604 -9.58 -5.53 -6.59
C TRP A 604 -9.26 -5.60 -8.08
N TRP A 605 -8.31 -6.45 -8.44
CA TRP A 605 -7.77 -6.59 -9.77
C TRP A 605 -7.72 -8.06 -10.13
N GLY A 606 -8.12 -8.38 -11.31
CA GLY A 606 -7.99 -9.73 -11.82
C GLY A 606 -8.67 -9.88 -13.18
N ASN A 607 -8.25 -10.90 -13.89
CA ASN A 607 -9.04 -11.40 -14.99
C ASN A 607 -10.28 -12.13 -14.43
N ASP A 608 -11.26 -12.36 -15.25
CA ASP A 608 -12.58 -12.93 -14.97
C ASP A 608 -12.58 -14.32 -14.30
N THR A 609 -11.46 -14.80 -13.83
CA THR A 609 -11.32 -16.10 -13.22
C THR A 609 -11.36 -15.98 -11.70
N SER A 610 -12.56 -15.92 -11.13
CA SER A 610 -12.89 -16.18 -9.71
C SER A 610 -11.75 -15.89 -8.72
N THR A 611 -11.47 -14.61 -8.50
CA THR A 611 -10.58 -14.17 -7.43
C THR A 611 -11.34 -13.91 -6.13
N SER A 612 -12.67 -13.97 -6.18
CA SER A 612 -13.55 -13.77 -5.03
C SER A 612 -14.04 -15.09 -4.47
N GLU A 613 -14.29 -15.13 -3.18
CA GLU A 613 -14.73 -16.33 -2.45
C GLU A 613 -15.62 -15.95 -1.29
N MET A 614 -16.73 -16.66 -1.12
CA MET A 614 -17.50 -16.63 0.13
C MET A 614 -17.14 -17.86 0.96
N ARG A 615 -16.65 -17.63 2.18
CA ARG A 615 -16.19 -18.68 3.08
C ARG A 615 -16.97 -18.62 4.39
N VAL A 616 -17.44 -19.75 4.89
CA VAL A 616 -18.13 -19.85 6.18
C VAL A 616 -17.25 -20.63 7.14
N LEU A 617 -16.95 -20.04 8.28
CA LEU A 617 -16.05 -20.54 9.31
C LEU A 617 -16.76 -20.65 10.65
N PRO A 618 -16.26 -21.49 11.57
CA PRO A 618 -16.57 -21.32 12.99
C PRO A 618 -16.20 -19.89 13.44
N ILE A 619 -17.04 -19.23 14.21
CA ILE A 619 -16.83 -17.82 14.61
C ILE A 619 -15.54 -17.61 15.42
N GLY A 620 -15.07 -18.65 16.12
CA GLY A 620 -13.79 -18.62 16.84
C GLY A 620 -12.55 -18.58 15.90
N ASP A 621 -12.72 -18.93 14.63
CA ASP A 621 -11.67 -18.91 13.60
C ASP A 621 -11.74 -17.66 12.71
N ALA A 622 -12.54 -16.65 13.05
CA ALA A 622 -12.74 -15.43 12.25
C ALA A 622 -11.45 -14.70 11.86
N ALA A 623 -10.42 -14.75 12.70
CA ALA A 623 -9.11 -14.13 12.40
C ALA A 623 -8.24 -14.97 11.45
N GLU A 624 -8.69 -16.16 10.99
CA GLU A 624 -7.87 -17.08 10.22
C GLU A 624 -8.21 -17.06 8.74
N THR A 625 -7.33 -16.45 7.95
CA THR A 625 -7.46 -16.38 6.50
C THR A 625 -6.61 -17.41 5.75
N THR A 626 -5.68 -18.07 6.45
CA THR A 626 -4.88 -19.15 5.87
C THR A 626 -5.75 -20.38 5.63
N ASP A 627 -5.49 -21.09 4.54
CA ASP A 627 -6.19 -22.35 4.28
C ASP A 627 -5.69 -23.43 5.25
N ASN A 628 -6.55 -23.80 6.17
CA ASN A 628 -6.26 -24.81 7.18
C ASN A 628 -7.25 -26.00 7.12
N GLY A 629 -8.00 -26.12 6.02
CA GLY A 629 -9.04 -27.14 5.85
C GLY A 629 -10.28 -26.94 6.74
N ARG A 630 -10.39 -25.81 7.44
CA ARG A 630 -11.57 -25.48 8.24
C ARG A 630 -12.48 -24.55 7.43
N GLY A 631 -13.78 -24.74 7.62
CA GLY A 631 -14.79 -23.98 6.92
C GLY A 631 -15.17 -24.57 5.57
N VAL A 632 -16.21 -23.97 5.00
CA VAL A 632 -16.75 -24.29 3.69
C VAL A 632 -16.71 -23.05 2.85
N SER A 633 -16.27 -23.16 1.60
CA SER A 633 -16.20 -22.03 0.70
C SER A 633 -16.90 -22.31 -0.62
N VAL A 634 -17.32 -21.25 -1.27
CA VAL A 634 -17.82 -21.26 -2.63
C VAL A 634 -17.11 -20.16 -3.42
N PRO A 635 -16.56 -20.48 -4.60
CA PRO A 635 -15.97 -19.49 -5.46
C PRO A 635 -17.03 -18.53 -6.00
N ILE A 636 -16.70 -17.26 -6.07
CA ILE A 636 -17.51 -16.18 -6.61
C ILE A 636 -16.80 -15.66 -7.84
N ARG A 637 -17.53 -15.54 -8.94
CA ARG A 637 -16.98 -15.00 -10.18
C ARG A 637 -16.77 -13.49 -10.06
N GLY A 638 -15.66 -12.98 -10.54
CA GLY A 638 -15.36 -11.56 -10.62
C GLY A 638 -14.49 -11.03 -9.48
N VAL A 639 -14.28 -9.74 -9.47
CA VAL A 639 -13.44 -8.98 -8.56
C VAL A 639 -14.22 -7.84 -7.92
N ASP A 640 -13.61 -7.13 -6.98
CA ASP A 640 -14.18 -5.97 -6.29
C ASP A 640 -15.57 -6.24 -5.69
N ALA A 641 -15.65 -7.32 -4.93
CA ALA A 641 -16.91 -7.84 -4.42
C ALA A 641 -17.48 -6.99 -3.27
N GLN A 642 -18.77 -6.72 -3.35
CA GLN A 642 -19.58 -6.18 -2.26
C GLN A 642 -20.68 -7.19 -1.89
N VAL A 643 -21.13 -7.18 -0.64
CA VAL A 643 -22.25 -8.04 -0.23
C VAL A 643 -23.35 -7.26 0.47
N PHE A 644 -24.57 -7.55 0.06
CA PHE A 644 -25.81 -7.08 0.68
C PHE A 644 -26.49 -8.25 1.35
N GLN A 645 -26.82 -8.12 2.64
CA GLN A 645 -27.30 -9.23 3.42
C GLN A 645 -28.83 -9.25 3.55
N ASN A 646 -29.40 -10.42 3.38
CA ASN A 646 -30.81 -10.67 3.68
C ASN A 646 -30.96 -12.01 4.43
N GLY A 647 -30.93 -11.97 5.75
CA GLY A 647 -30.87 -13.16 6.58
C GLY A 647 -29.59 -13.96 6.34
N THR A 648 -29.71 -15.20 5.87
CA THR A 648 -28.58 -16.07 5.50
C THR A 648 -28.20 -15.97 4.01
N LEU A 649 -28.94 -15.19 3.23
CA LEU A 649 -28.63 -14.93 1.83
C LEU A 649 -27.71 -13.72 1.72
N GLY A 650 -26.56 -13.91 1.09
CA GLY A 650 -25.66 -12.85 0.67
C GLY A 650 -25.87 -12.56 -0.82
N TYR A 651 -26.22 -11.34 -1.16
CA TYR A 651 -26.26 -10.85 -2.54
C TYR A 651 -24.90 -10.25 -2.86
N VAL A 652 -24.04 -11.03 -3.51
CA VAL A 652 -22.68 -10.62 -3.83
C VAL A 652 -22.67 -9.97 -5.20
N VAL A 653 -22.26 -8.72 -5.25
CA VAL A 653 -22.08 -7.94 -6.47
C VAL A 653 -20.59 -7.93 -6.78
N THR A 654 -20.22 -8.30 -7.98
CA THR A 654 -18.82 -8.31 -8.45
C THR A 654 -18.70 -7.67 -9.82
N ASP A 655 -17.53 -7.17 -10.13
CA ASP A 655 -17.17 -6.79 -11.48
C ASP A 655 -16.68 -8.00 -12.26
N VAL A 656 -17.29 -8.25 -13.41
CA VAL A 656 -16.96 -9.36 -14.30
C VAL A 656 -16.64 -8.86 -15.70
N GLN A 657 -15.76 -9.57 -16.38
CA GLN A 657 -15.46 -9.32 -17.79
C GLN A 657 -16.39 -10.11 -18.68
N ILE A 658 -17.00 -9.46 -19.65
CA ILE A 658 -17.81 -10.11 -20.68
C ILE A 658 -17.27 -9.81 -22.08
N PRO A 659 -17.37 -10.76 -23.03
CA PRO A 659 -17.01 -10.51 -24.41
C PRO A 659 -17.91 -9.48 -25.06
N VAL A 660 -17.30 -8.51 -25.73
CA VAL A 660 -18.00 -7.48 -26.49
C VAL A 660 -17.40 -7.34 -27.88
N PRO A 661 -18.16 -6.79 -28.86
CA PRO A 661 -17.58 -6.43 -30.14
C PRO A 661 -16.43 -5.42 -29.96
N CYS A 662 -15.29 -5.66 -30.60
CA CYS A 662 -14.21 -4.69 -30.59
C CYS A 662 -14.65 -3.40 -31.26
N GLY A 663 -14.26 -2.24 -30.66
CA GLY A 663 -14.48 -0.94 -31.25
C GLY A 663 -13.77 -0.80 -32.61
N PRO A 664 -14.11 0.22 -33.39
CA PRO A 664 -13.61 0.38 -34.77
C PRO A 664 -12.09 0.49 -34.87
N ASN A 665 -11.40 0.86 -33.82
CA ASN A 665 -9.93 0.97 -33.78
C ASN A 665 -9.25 -0.23 -33.11
N GLY A 666 -9.98 -1.26 -32.72
CA GLY A 666 -9.45 -2.47 -32.13
C GLY A 666 -8.80 -2.31 -30.75
N TYR A 667 -9.00 -1.18 -30.06
CA TYR A 667 -8.50 -0.94 -28.72
C TYR A 667 -9.47 -1.50 -27.67
N GLY A 668 -8.94 -1.98 -26.57
CA GLY A 668 -9.63 -2.52 -25.41
C GLY A 668 -8.95 -3.77 -24.87
N PRO A 669 -9.20 -4.13 -23.58
CA PRO A 669 -8.73 -5.38 -23.01
C PRO A 669 -9.20 -6.53 -23.90
N ARG A 670 -8.31 -7.50 -24.12
CA ARG A 670 -8.60 -8.64 -25.01
C ARG A 670 -8.44 -9.95 -24.28
N ALA A 671 -9.38 -10.82 -24.48
CA ALA A 671 -9.22 -12.21 -24.10
C ALA A 671 -8.08 -12.87 -24.93
N PRO A 672 -7.48 -13.96 -24.47
CA PRO A 672 -6.45 -14.70 -25.22
C PRO A 672 -6.86 -15.10 -26.64
N ASN A 673 -8.15 -15.23 -26.92
CA ASN A 673 -8.71 -15.53 -28.25
C ASN A 673 -8.85 -14.29 -29.15
N GLY A 674 -8.43 -13.10 -28.68
CA GLY A 674 -8.50 -11.84 -29.42
C GLY A 674 -9.86 -11.14 -29.39
N GLN A 675 -10.84 -11.64 -28.64
CA GLN A 675 -12.10 -10.93 -28.40
C GLN A 675 -11.88 -9.73 -27.48
N CYS A 676 -12.58 -8.63 -27.71
CA CYS A 676 -12.60 -7.51 -26.78
C CYS A 676 -13.46 -7.83 -25.56
N LEU A 677 -13.04 -7.32 -24.41
CA LEU A 677 -13.71 -7.51 -23.12
C LEU A 677 -14.21 -6.16 -22.60
N ALA A 678 -15.30 -6.20 -21.87
CA ALA A 678 -15.79 -5.06 -21.10
C ALA A 678 -16.17 -5.51 -19.69
N TYR A 679 -16.12 -4.59 -18.74
CA TYR A 679 -16.55 -4.84 -17.38
C TYR A 679 -18.05 -4.59 -17.22
N THR A 680 -18.70 -5.42 -16.44
CA THR A 680 -20.07 -5.25 -15.98
C THR A 680 -20.23 -5.87 -14.61
N GLN A 681 -21.34 -5.61 -13.91
CA GLN A 681 -21.63 -6.26 -12.65
C GLN A 681 -22.35 -7.60 -12.85
N GLU A 682 -21.98 -8.57 -12.02
CA GLU A 682 -22.74 -9.79 -11.82
C GLU A 682 -23.22 -9.85 -10.37
N ILE A 683 -24.46 -10.20 -10.20
CA ILE A 683 -25.06 -10.43 -8.88
C ILE A 683 -25.12 -11.93 -8.67
N GLN A 684 -24.50 -12.44 -7.64
CA GLN A 684 -24.49 -13.84 -7.28
C GLN A 684 -25.13 -14.04 -5.91
N VAL A 685 -26.11 -14.91 -5.82
CA VAL A 685 -26.82 -15.19 -4.56
C VAL A 685 -26.18 -16.37 -3.87
N VAL A 686 -25.66 -16.16 -2.68
CA VAL A 686 -25.01 -17.17 -1.85
C VAL A 686 -25.84 -17.44 -0.61
N ASP A 687 -26.16 -18.70 -0.37
CA ASP A 687 -26.80 -19.13 0.87
C ASP A 687 -25.74 -19.65 1.86
N THR A 688 -25.65 -18.97 2.99
CA THR A 688 -24.71 -19.30 4.08
C THR A 688 -25.39 -19.99 5.25
N SER A 689 -26.61 -20.52 5.07
CA SER A 689 -27.35 -21.19 6.11
C SER A 689 -26.68 -22.49 6.57
N ASN A 690 -26.93 -22.87 7.81
CA ASN A 690 -26.46 -24.13 8.42
C ASN A 690 -24.93 -24.31 8.42
N GLY A 691 -24.16 -23.23 8.39
CA GLY A 691 -22.70 -23.29 8.35
C GLY A 691 -22.12 -23.74 7.01
N GLY A 692 -22.92 -23.73 5.96
CA GLY A 692 -22.51 -23.99 4.57
C GLY A 692 -22.31 -22.72 3.77
N ALA A 693 -21.78 -22.87 2.55
CA ALA A 693 -21.74 -21.83 1.54
C ALA A 693 -22.17 -22.46 0.20
N ALA A 694 -23.22 -21.94 -0.41
CA ALA A 694 -23.75 -22.50 -1.65
C ALA A 694 -24.23 -21.39 -2.58
N LEU A 695 -23.72 -21.38 -3.81
CA LEU A 695 -24.26 -20.53 -4.87
C LEU A 695 -25.66 -21.02 -5.24
N ARG A 696 -26.65 -20.12 -5.23
CA ARG A 696 -28.03 -20.39 -5.60
C ARG A 696 -28.31 -19.98 -7.04
N GLY A 697 -28.10 -18.75 -7.37
CA GLY A 697 -28.33 -18.23 -8.70
C GLY A 697 -27.47 -16.99 -8.99
N SER A 698 -27.41 -16.59 -10.25
CA SER A 698 -26.73 -15.37 -10.63
C SER A 698 -27.42 -14.64 -11.79
N VAL A 699 -27.19 -13.36 -11.91
CA VAL A 699 -27.60 -12.53 -13.04
C VAL A 699 -26.53 -11.49 -13.37
N THR A 700 -26.16 -11.39 -14.63
CA THR A 700 -25.19 -10.41 -15.14
C THR A 700 -25.92 -9.22 -15.72
N LEU A 701 -25.53 -8.00 -15.37
CA LEU A 701 -26.10 -6.78 -15.95
C LEU A 701 -25.60 -6.62 -17.39
N PRO A 702 -26.50 -6.34 -18.34
CA PRO A 702 -26.10 -6.08 -19.71
C PRO A 702 -25.42 -4.72 -19.83
N ILE A 703 -24.53 -4.61 -20.80
CA ILE A 703 -23.95 -3.34 -21.20
C ILE A 703 -24.86 -2.73 -22.26
N LEU A 704 -25.20 -1.44 -22.08
CA LEU A 704 -25.93 -0.70 -23.10
C LEU A 704 -25.05 -0.51 -24.32
N PRO A 705 -25.65 -0.60 -25.56
CA PRO A 705 -24.89 -0.37 -26.76
C PRO A 705 -24.30 1.05 -26.76
N TYR A 706 -23.00 1.11 -26.88
CA TYR A 706 -22.28 2.38 -26.97
C TYR A 706 -22.44 2.97 -28.37
N SER A 707 -22.64 4.29 -28.49
CA SER A 707 -22.61 4.97 -29.79
C SER A 707 -21.18 4.94 -30.35
N SER A 708 -21.02 4.41 -31.55
CA SER A 708 -19.73 4.01 -32.16
C SER A 708 -18.80 5.14 -32.61
N TYR A 709 -18.82 6.31 -31.97
CA TYR A 709 -18.01 7.46 -32.34
C TYR A 709 -17.01 7.85 -31.25
N GLY A 710 -16.09 6.96 -30.91
CA GLY A 710 -14.96 7.29 -30.09
C GLY A 710 -13.64 7.19 -30.86
N GLY A 711 -13.07 8.27 -31.28
CA GLY A 711 -11.74 8.27 -31.83
C GLY A 711 -10.83 9.10 -30.96
N TRP A 712 -10.07 8.49 -30.07
CA TRP A 712 -8.72 8.86 -29.61
C TRP A 712 -8.39 8.08 -28.34
N GLY A 713 -7.61 7.03 -28.47
CA GLY A 713 -6.64 6.49 -27.51
C GLY A 713 -7.08 5.99 -26.12
N TRP A 714 -8.14 6.50 -25.58
CA TRP A 714 -8.69 6.09 -24.28
C TRP A 714 -10.18 5.77 -24.34
N GLU A 715 -10.81 5.97 -25.45
CA GLU A 715 -12.26 6.06 -25.66
C GLU A 715 -12.87 4.79 -26.26
N GLY A 716 -12.14 3.73 -26.32
CA GLY A 716 -12.65 2.38 -26.63
C GLY A 716 -12.90 1.56 -25.38
N PHE A 717 -12.62 2.14 -24.23
CA PHE A 717 -12.93 1.52 -22.96
C PHE A 717 -14.38 1.86 -22.61
N TYR A 718 -15.19 0.85 -22.44
CA TYR A 718 -16.33 0.95 -21.59
C TYR A 718 -15.77 1.43 -20.26
N TYR A 719 -16.05 2.67 -19.90
CA TYR A 719 -15.40 3.35 -18.81
C TYR A 719 -15.54 2.51 -17.56
N TYR A 720 -14.43 2.04 -17.08
CA TYR A 720 -14.35 1.44 -15.78
C TYR A 720 -14.50 2.59 -14.80
N ASP A 721 -15.57 2.59 -14.05
CA ASP A 721 -15.79 3.58 -13.03
C ASP A 721 -14.86 3.29 -11.85
N TRP A 722 -13.62 3.74 -11.98
CA TRP A 722 -12.58 3.61 -10.97
C TRP A 722 -12.88 4.34 -9.67
N TYR A 723 -13.89 5.20 -9.69
CA TYR A 723 -14.17 6.12 -8.60
C TYR A 723 -15.46 5.82 -7.84
N ASN A 724 -16.31 4.97 -8.35
CA ASN A 724 -17.55 4.64 -7.68
C ASN A 724 -17.70 3.13 -7.62
N GLY A 725 -17.41 2.57 -6.48
CA GLY A 725 -18.07 1.32 -6.13
C GLY A 725 -19.53 1.49 -6.56
N ALA A 726 -20.01 0.69 -7.51
CA ALA A 726 -21.22 0.91 -8.25
C ALA A 726 -22.28 1.55 -7.34
N ASP A 727 -22.91 2.63 -7.79
CA ASP A 727 -24.08 3.19 -7.11
C ASP A 727 -25.12 2.08 -7.00
N VAL A 728 -24.95 1.22 -6.00
CA VAL A 728 -25.81 0.08 -5.75
C VAL A 728 -26.38 0.18 -4.35
N VAL A 729 -27.68 0.00 -4.24
CA VAL A 729 -28.37 -0.01 -2.96
C VAL A 729 -29.36 -1.18 -2.89
N GLN A 730 -29.49 -1.73 -1.71
CA GLN A 730 -30.51 -2.75 -1.41
C GLN A 730 -31.85 -2.07 -1.17
N VAL A 731 -32.91 -2.57 -1.83
CA VAL A 731 -34.27 -2.04 -1.76
C VAL A 731 -35.21 -3.12 -1.26
N GLY A 732 -35.98 -2.83 -0.21
CA GLY A 732 -36.98 -3.76 0.33
C GLY A 732 -36.40 -5.08 0.85
N GLY A 733 -35.07 -5.20 0.93
CA GLY A 733 -34.37 -6.38 1.42
C GLY A 733 -34.09 -7.47 0.37
N ASP A 734 -34.88 -7.58 -0.68
CA ASP A 734 -34.80 -8.62 -1.70
C ASP A 734 -34.74 -8.07 -3.13
N ALA A 735 -34.24 -6.85 -3.29
CA ALA A 735 -33.87 -6.27 -4.57
C ALA A 735 -32.62 -5.43 -4.45
N LEU A 736 -31.91 -5.24 -5.57
CA LEU A 736 -30.83 -4.29 -5.71
C LEU A 736 -31.16 -3.32 -6.83
N ALA A 737 -30.87 -2.04 -6.60
CA ALA A 737 -30.95 -1.00 -7.61
C ALA A 737 -29.53 -0.54 -7.96
N PHE A 738 -29.21 -0.53 -9.24
CA PHE A 738 -27.93 -0.11 -9.78
C PHE A 738 -28.11 1.08 -10.66
N ARG A 739 -27.29 2.08 -10.50
CA ARG A 739 -27.19 3.18 -11.42
C ARG A 739 -25.90 3.07 -12.21
N ARG A 740 -25.99 3.31 -13.52
CA ARG A 740 -24.85 3.44 -14.42
C ARG A 740 -25.08 4.62 -15.36
N TRP A 741 -24.01 5.29 -15.70
CA TRP A 741 -24.03 6.35 -16.68
C TRP A 741 -23.20 5.95 -17.91
N TYR A 742 -23.63 6.45 -19.07
CA TYR A 742 -22.99 6.19 -20.35
C TYR A 742 -22.80 7.52 -21.08
N PRO A 743 -21.55 7.96 -21.31
CA PRO A 743 -21.31 9.21 -22.03
C PRO A 743 -21.77 9.08 -23.48
N GLN A 744 -22.47 10.07 -23.96
CA GLN A 744 -22.92 10.19 -25.35
C GLN A 744 -21.99 11.12 -26.11
N TYR A 745 -21.61 10.73 -27.32
CA TYR A 745 -20.76 11.51 -28.19
C TYR A 745 -21.41 11.66 -29.56
N ALA A 746 -21.38 12.87 -30.13
CA ALA A 746 -21.77 13.16 -31.49
C ALA A 746 -20.56 13.36 -32.40
N PRO A 747 -20.70 13.12 -33.71
CA PRO A 747 -19.66 13.44 -34.68
C PRO A 747 -19.39 14.93 -34.71
N GLY A 748 -18.13 15.32 -34.46
CA GLY A 748 -17.68 16.70 -34.56
C GLY A 748 -16.62 16.87 -35.66
N PRO A 749 -16.31 18.11 -36.09
CA PRO A 749 -15.39 18.39 -37.19
C PRO A 749 -13.94 18.00 -36.88
N ASN A 750 -13.56 17.87 -35.62
CA ASN A 750 -12.21 17.52 -35.17
C ASN A 750 -12.17 16.21 -34.33
N GLY A 751 -13.21 15.40 -34.43
CA GLY A 751 -13.39 14.19 -33.63
C GLY A 751 -14.70 14.19 -32.87
N PRO A 752 -15.01 13.16 -32.10
CA PRO A 752 -16.21 13.08 -31.31
C PRO A 752 -16.32 14.22 -30.30
N VAL A 753 -17.50 14.82 -30.24
CA VAL A 753 -17.83 15.86 -29.27
C VAL A 753 -18.79 15.24 -28.28
N TYR A 754 -18.46 15.33 -27.01
CA TYR A 754 -19.36 14.93 -25.94
C TYR A 754 -20.66 15.75 -26.02
N GLU A 755 -21.80 15.08 -26.00
CA GLU A 755 -23.13 15.70 -26.02
C GLU A 755 -23.78 15.67 -24.65
N ASP A 756 -23.87 14.47 -24.03
CA ASP A 756 -24.58 14.28 -22.77
C ASP A 756 -24.26 12.92 -22.17
N ASP A 757 -24.78 12.66 -20.97
CA ASP A 757 -24.71 11.34 -20.32
C ASP A 757 -26.12 10.74 -20.28
N LEU A 758 -26.21 9.45 -20.60
CA LEU A 758 -27.44 8.67 -20.38
C LEU A 758 -27.26 7.88 -19.07
N ASP A 759 -28.21 8.07 -18.18
CA ASP A 759 -28.32 7.25 -16.97
C ASP A 759 -29.16 6.00 -17.20
N ALA A 760 -28.68 4.89 -16.68
CA ALA A 760 -29.40 3.63 -16.67
C ALA A 760 -29.61 3.17 -15.23
N LEU A 761 -30.86 3.01 -14.85
CA LEU A 761 -31.26 2.41 -13.60
C LEU A 761 -31.67 0.95 -13.84
N TYR A 762 -30.88 0.03 -13.29
CA TYR A 762 -31.22 -1.40 -13.26
C TYR A 762 -31.86 -1.74 -11.93
N VAL A 763 -32.98 -2.44 -11.95
CA VAL A 763 -33.61 -3.01 -10.76
C VAL A 763 -33.54 -4.53 -10.88
N VAL A 764 -32.83 -5.17 -9.97
CA VAL A 764 -32.65 -6.62 -9.92
C VAL A 764 -33.54 -7.19 -8.82
N ASP A 765 -34.45 -8.07 -9.19
CA ASP A 765 -35.31 -8.80 -8.27
C ASP A 765 -34.60 -10.07 -7.80
N LEU A 766 -34.45 -10.20 -6.50
CA LEU A 766 -33.78 -11.29 -5.78
C LEU A 766 -34.76 -12.09 -4.91
N SER A 767 -36.06 -11.88 -5.07
CA SER A 767 -37.09 -12.58 -4.31
C SER A 767 -37.07 -14.09 -4.55
N ASN A 768 -36.59 -14.53 -5.73
CA ASN A 768 -36.25 -15.91 -6.01
C ASN A 768 -34.74 -16.10 -6.07
N PRO A 769 -34.08 -16.58 -5.01
CA PRO A 769 -32.63 -16.73 -4.94
C PRO A 769 -32.02 -17.69 -5.98
N ASP A 770 -32.81 -18.62 -6.50
CA ASP A 770 -32.37 -19.61 -7.50
C ASP A 770 -32.46 -19.06 -8.93
N ALA A 771 -33.17 -17.96 -9.14
CA ALA A 771 -33.34 -17.33 -10.44
C ALA A 771 -33.45 -15.79 -10.31
N PRO A 772 -32.38 -15.11 -9.86
CA PRO A 772 -32.35 -13.66 -9.83
C PRO A 772 -32.51 -13.11 -11.23
N ALA A 773 -33.23 -12.01 -11.36
CA ALA A 773 -33.56 -11.45 -12.69
C ALA A 773 -33.58 -9.93 -12.67
N ILE A 774 -33.26 -9.33 -13.81
CA ILE A 774 -33.45 -7.90 -14.03
C ILE A 774 -34.95 -7.68 -14.19
N ALA A 775 -35.56 -7.05 -13.17
CA ALA A 775 -36.99 -6.71 -13.19
C ALA A 775 -37.28 -5.55 -14.13
N SER A 776 -36.39 -4.56 -14.15
CA SER A 776 -36.52 -3.41 -15.06
C SER A 776 -35.15 -2.79 -15.39
N LEU A 777 -35.11 -2.17 -16.56
CA LEU A 777 -34.05 -1.27 -17.01
C LEU A 777 -34.72 -0.01 -17.52
N THR A 778 -34.44 1.11 -16.82
CA THR A 778 -34.92 2.43 -17.26
C THR A 778 -33.72 3.23 -17.74
N VAL A 779 -33.76 3.73 -18.94
CA VAL A 779 -32.76 4.63 -19.52
C VAL A 779 -33.41 6.02 -19.67
N THR A 780 -32.75 7.04 -19.10
CA THR A 780 -33.32 8.38 -19.07
C THR A 780 -32.20 9.40 -19.00
N ASP A 781 -32.42 10.56 -19.58
CA ASP A 781 -31.62 11.76 -19.40
C ASP A 781 -32.13 12.64 -18.22
N ASP A 782 -33.23 12.24 -17.60
CA ASP A 782 -33.82 12.96 -16.46
C ASP A 782 -33.10 12.65 -15.12
N LEU A 783 -32.35 11.56 -15.04
CA LEU A 783 -31.56 11.19 -13.86
C LEU A 783 -30.12 11.70 -14.01
N THR A 784 -29.91 12.96 -14.25
CA THR A 784 -28.57 13.56 -14.32
C THR A 784 -27.97 13.66 -12.94
N THR A 785 -27.53 12.54 -12.38
CA THR A 785 -26.89 12.50 -11.08
C THR A 785 -25.39 12.40 -11.26
N TRP A 786 -24.71 13.49 -11.24
CA TRP A 786 -23.23 13.51 -11.36
C TRP A 786 -22.51 13.02 -10.11
N TRP A 787 -23.22 13.05 -8.97
CA TRP A 787 -22.58 12.82 -7.66
C TRP A 787 -23.60 12.29 -6.66
N GLY A 788 -24.43 11.40 -7.10
CA GLY A 788 -25.55 11.01 -6.30
C GLY A 788 -25.24 9.88 -5.35
N ASN A 789 -25.42 10.11 -4.08
CA ASN A 789 -25.75 9.04 -3.17
C ASN A 789 -27.14 8.55 -3.48
N MET A 790 -27.28 7.30 -3.86
CA MET A 790 -28.55 6.60 -3.79
C MET A 790 -28.81 6.15 -2.36
N LYS A 791 -30.02 6.31 -1.89
CA LYS A 791 -30.53 5.78 -0.62
C LYS A 791 -31.88 5.13 -0.85
N ALA A 792 -32.08 3.97 -0.28
CA ALA A 792 -33.36 3.31 -0.28
C ALA A 792 -34.04 3.44 1.09
N ILE A 793 -35.31 3.87 1.09
CA ILE A 793 -36.15 3.93 2.27
C ILE A 793 -37.39 3.13 1.97
N GLY A 794 -37.51 1.94 2.52
CA GLY A 794 -38.53 0.98 2.11
C GLY A 794 -38.38 0.62 0.64
N ASN A 795 -39.44 0.83 -0.15
CA ASN A 795 -39.46 0.57 -1.59
C ASN A 795 -39.24 1.84 -2.42
N THR A 796 -38.87 2.96 -1.79
CA THR A 796 -38.55 4.19 -2.51
C THR A 796 -37.05 4.34 -2.58
N LEU A 797 -36.53 4.50 -3.79
CA LEU A 797 -35.16 4.87 -4.06
C LEU A 797 -35.09 6.40 -4.21
N TYR A 798 -34.14 6.99 -3.51
CA TYR A 798 -33.83 8.40 -3.60
C TYR A 798 -32.45 8.56 -4.22
N ALA A 799 -32.37 9.38 -5.26
CA ALA A 799 -31.12 9.79 -5.88
C ALA A 799 -30.94 11.30 -5.74
N THR A 800 -29.78 11.72 -5.22
CA THR A 800 -29.46 13.15 -5.11
C THR A 800 -28.56 13.53 -6.28
N ASP A 801 -28.89 14.64 -6.95
CA ASP A 801 -28.00 15.24 -7.93
C ASP A 801 -27.71 16.71 -7.60
N PHE A 802 -26.81 17.35 -8.32
CA PHE A 802 -26.64 18.78 -8.26
C PHE A 802 -26.41 19.39 -9.65
N ARG A 803 -26.81 20.64 -9.81
CA ARG A 803 -26.61 21.42 -11.03
C ARG A 803 -25.80 22.66 -10.73
N TRP A 804 -24.84 22.92 -11.58
CA TRP A 804 -24.10 24.16 -11.55
C TRP A 804 -24.98 25.31 -11.99
N MET A 805 -24.94 26.37 -11.19
CA MET A 805 -25.55 27.67 -11.50
C MET A 805 -24.42 28.66 -11.63
N SER A 806 -24.53 29.56 -12.61
CA SER A 806 -23.57 30.64 -12.78
C SER A 806 -24.30 31.94 -12.96
N GLN A 807 -23.85 32.98 -12.29
CA GLN A 807 -24.38 34.34 -12.45
C GLN A 807 -23.22 35.34 -12.50
N PRO A 808 -23.35 36.40 -13.33
CA PRO A 808 -22.33 37.44 -13.35
C PRO A 808 -22.21 38.10 -11.98
N ASP A 809 -21.00 38.14 -11.42
CA ASP A 809 -20.67 38.87 -10.20
C ASP A 809 -19.30 39.56 -10.38
N PRO A 810 -19.31 40.93 -10.43
CA PRO A 810 -18.05 41.67 -10.61
C PRO A 810 -17.06 41.53 -9.44
N ASN A 811 -17.51 41.02 -8.29
CA ASN A 811 -16.66 40.80 -7.12
C ASN A 811 -16.09 39.39 -7.09
N ALA A 812 -16.58 38.45 -7.91
CA ALA A 812 -16.08 37.10 -7.97
C ALA A 812 -14.76 37.02 -8.79
N PRO A 813 -13.84 36.12 -8.48
CA PRO A 813 -12.73 35.80 -9.34
C PRO A 813 -13.27 35.44 -10.74
N TYR A 814 -12.76 36.04 -11.78
CA TYR A 814 -13.25 35.85 -13.16
C TYR A 814 -14.63 36.45 -13.48
N GLY A 815 -15.20 37.30 -12.59
CA GLY A 815 -16.48 38.01 -12.84
C GLY A 815 -17.70 37.10 -12.86
N THR A 816 -17.62 35.88 -12.36
CA THR A 816 -18.74 34.93 -12.34
C THR A 816 -18.80 34.23 -10.99
N LEU A 817 -19.94 34.28 -10.35
CA LEU A 817 -20.24 33.50 -9.17
C LEU A 817 -20.80 32.15 -9.58
N TYR A 818 -20.23 31.09 -9.05
CA TYR A 818 -20.72 29.74 -9.22
C TYR A 818 -21.35 29.25 -7.94
N THR A 819 -22.55 28.68 -8.04
CA THR A 819 -23.27 28.00 -6.97
C THR A 819 -23.74 26.65 -7.47
N VAL A 820 -24.21 25.80 -6.59
CA VAL A 820 -24.84 24.52 -6.93
C VAL A 820 -26.26 24.48 -6.36
N ARG A 821 -27.15 23.79 -7.07
CA ARG A 821 -28.46 23.42 -6.55
C ARG A 821 -28.58 21.94 -6.51
N TYR A 822 -28.84 21.40 -5.32
CA TYR A 822 -29.12 19.98 -5.14
C TYR A 822 -30.57 19.67 -5.47
N TYR A 823 -30.76 18.50 -6.07
CA TYR A 823 -32.07 17.97 -6.41
C TYR A 823 -32.19 16.53 -5.93
N LEU A 824 -33.40 16.14 -5.56
CA LEU A 824 -33.75 14.80 -5.14
C LEU A 824 -34.73 14.20 -6.12
N ASP A 825 -34.36 13.10 -6.73
CA ASP A 825 -35.27 12.27 -7.53
C ASP A 825 -35.80 11.17 -6.62
N GLN A 826 -37.10 10.91 -6.69
CA GLN A 826 -37.81 9.90 -5.96
C GLN A 826 -38.29 8.84 -6.94
N ILE A 827 -37.92 7.60 -6.73
CA ILE A 827 -38.22 6.47 -7.59
C ILE A 827 -38.99 5.44 -6.79
N ASP A 828 -40.25 5.27 -7.06
CA ASP A 828 -41.09 4.26 -6.44
C ASP A 828 -40.81 2.91 -7.11
N LEU A 829 -40.29 1.95 -6.34
CA LEU A 829 -39.99 0.58 -6.73
C LEU A 829 -40.95 -0.44 -6.11
N THR A 830 -42.13 -0.01 -5.70
CA THR A 830 -43.17 -0.93 -5.21
C THR A 830 -43.56 -1.95 -6.30
N ASP A 831 -43.64 -1.49 -7.57
CA ASP A 831 -43.67 -2.37 -8.75
C ASP A 831 -42.28 -2.32 -9.41
N ARG A 832 -41.44 -3.30 -9.13
CA ARG A 832 -40.04 -3.38 -9.62
C ARG A 832 -39.93 -3.45 -11.15
N ALA A 833 -40.95 -4.02 -11.79
CA ALA A 833 -41.00 -4.12 -13.26
C ALA A 833 -41.32 -2.78 -13.93
N HIS A 834 -41.98 -1.87 -13.21
CA HIS A 834 -42.41 -0.56 -13.74
C HIS A 834 -42.07 0.55 -12.73
N PRO A 835 -40.78 0.92 -12.57
CA PRO A 835 -40.37 2.00 -11.70
C PRO A 835 -41.09 3.31 -12.05
N ARG A 836 -41.47 4.06 -11.03
CA ARG A 836 -42.15 5.36 -11.24
C ARG A 836 -41.23 6.46 -10.72
N ILE A 837 -40.72 7.28 -11.63
CA ILE A 837 -39.94 8.46 -11.30
C ILE A 837 -40.91 9.59 -10.93
N GLY A 838 -40.75 10.12 -9.72
CA GLY A 838 -41.51 11.24 -9.19
C GLY A 838 -41.01 12.58 -9.69
N GLN A 839 -41.65 13.64 -9.24
CA GLN A 839 -41.18 14.99 -9.53
C GLN A 839 -39.88 15.27 -8.79
N ARG A 840 -38.88 15.80 -9.50
CA ARG A 840 -37.62 16.28 -8.94
C ARG A 840 -37.86 17.45 -7.97
N VAL A 841 -37.22 17.41 -6.82
CA VAL A 841 -37.35 18.38 -5.74
C VAL A 841 -36.03 19.03 -5.44
N ASN A 842 -35.97 20.37 -5.35
CA ASN A 842 -34.80 21.08 -4.88
C ASN A 842 -34.63 20.83 -3.36
N VAL A 843 -33.42 20.44 -2.95
CA VAL A 843 -33.12 20.04 -1.57
C VAL A 843 -31.86 20.74 -1.04
N PRO A 844 -31.68 20.80 0.30
CA PRO A 844 -30.58 21.57 0.90
C PRO A 844 -29.20 20.93 0.82
N GLY A 845 -29.05 19.76 0.21
CA GLY A 845 -27.77 19.06 0.13
C GLY A 845 -27.92 17.63 -0.32
N VAL A 846 -26.95 16.78 0.00
CA VAL A 846 -26.95 15.35 -0.30
C VAL A 846 -27.74 14.58 0.75
N LEU A 847 -28.64 13.71 0.34
CA LEU A 847 -29.45 12.90 1.25
C LEU A 847 -28.57 11.91 2.02
N VAL A 848 -28.59 12.00 3.36
CA VAL A 848 -27.85 11.09 4.23
C VAL A 848 -28.77 10.11 4.98
N GLY A 849 -30.06 10.41 5.08
CA GLY A 849 -31.03 9.52 5.72
C GLY A 849 -32.42 10.12 5.81
N ALA A 850 -33.29 9.40 6.50
CA ALA A 850 -34.65 9.82 6.80
C ALA A 850 -35.08 9.42 8.20
N SER A 851 -36.14 10.05 8.69
CA SER A 851 -36.76 9.66 9.96
C SER A 851 -37.33 8.23 9.92
N SER A 852 -37.11 7.51 11.00
CA SER A 852 -37.69 6.18 11.19
C SER A 852 -39.21 6.23 11.44
N GLU A 853 -39.74 7.38 11.88
CA GLU A 853 -41.16 7.56 12.21
C GLU A 853 -41.96 8.20 11.08
N ASP A 854 -41.35 9.12 10.33
CA ASP A 854 -41.99 9.87 9.25
C ASP A 854 -41.06 9.91 8.03
N ALA A 855 -41.28 9.03 7.06
CA ALA A 855 -40.49 8.92 5.83
C ALA A 855 -40.49 10.21 4.98
N THR A 856 -41.35 11.21 5.31
CA THR A 856 -41.30 12.53 4.68
C THR A 856 -40.30 13.49 5.30
N MET A 857 -39.73 13.12 6.49
CA MET A 857 -38.66 13.87 7.10
C MET A 857 -37.32 13.32 6.63
N LEU A 858 -36.61 14.12 5.88
CA LEU A 858 -35.36 13.76 5.23
C LEU A 858 -34.20 14.53 5.85
N TYR A 859 -33.03 13.91 5.89
CA TYR A 859 -31.82 14.47 6.48
C TYR A 859 -30.79 14.64 5.37
N PHE A 860 -30.20 15.86 5.27
CA PHE A 860 -29.27 16.22 4.22
C PHE A 860 -27.96 16.73 4.83
N ALA A 861 -26.84 16.44 4.22
CA ALA A 861 -25.55 17.07 4.48
C ALA A 861 -25.23 18.05 3.35
N ASP A 862 -24.75 19.24 3.70
CA ASP A 862 -24.34 20.24 2.75
C ASP A 862 -23.04 20.92 3.15
N TYR A 863 -22.47 21.59 2.16
CA TYR A 863 -21.25 22.37 2.28
C TYR A 863 -21.48 23.74 1.66
N TRP A 864 -21.14 24.80 2.39
CA TRP A 864 -21.34 26.16 1.93
C TRP A 864 -20.32 27.14 2.54
N TYR A 865 -20.22 28.35 1.99
CA TYR A 865 -19.34 29.39 2.47
C TYR A 865 -20.11 30.47 3.19
N ASP A 866 -19.61 30.87 4.38
CA ASP A 866 -19.99 32.11 5.04
C ASP A 866 -18.82 33.09 5.00
N GLY A 867 -18.77 33.92 3.97
CA GLY A 867 -17.63 34.77 3.68
C GLY A 867 -16.37 33.95 3.37
N PRO A 868 -15.26 34.09 4.12
CA PRO A 868 -14.06 33.29 3.94
C PRO A 868 -14.12 31.92 4.63
N ASN A 869 -15.15 31.64 5.41
CA ASN A 869 -15.25 30.44 6.23
C ASN A 869 -16.03 29.36 5.52
N GLU A 870 -15.47 28.15 5.50
CA GLU A 870 -16.19 26.96 5.08
C GLU A 870 -17.15 26.53 6.17
N ARG A 871 -18.38 26.19 5.77
CA ARG A 871 -19.43 25.70 6.65
C ARG A 871 -19.95 24.38 6.14
N ASN A 872 -20.10 23.45 7.03
CA ASN A 872 -20.84 22.21 6.80
C ASN A 872 -22.10 22.23 7.65
N ASP A 873 -23.16 21.60 7.16
CA ASP A 873 -24.37 21.46 7.96
C ASP A 873 -25.06 20.11 7.76
N ILE A 874 -25.89 19.78 8.74
CA ILE A 874 -26.92 18.76 8.64
C ILE A 874 -28.27 19.45 8.71
N SER A 875 -29.00 19.37 7.62
CA SER A 875 -30.32 19.97 7.43
C SER A 875 -31.42 18.94 7.60
N VAL A 876 -32.46 19.27 8.34
CA VAL A 876 -33.69 18.47 8.43
C VAL A 876 -34.75 19.13 7.56
N CYS A 877 -35.38 18.40 6.65
CA CYS A 877 -36.30 18.91 5.68
C CYS A 877 -37.54 18.02 5.61
N LYS A 878 -38.72 18.63 5.60
CA LYS A 878 -39.99 17.94 5.38
C LYS A 878 -40.40 18.00 3.91
N LEU A 879 -40.56 16.87 3.31
CA LEU A 879 -41.04 16.71 1.95
C LEU A 879 -42.58 16.80 1.96
N ASP A 880 -43.15 17.85 1.34
CA ASP A 880 -44.59 18.05 1.24
C ASP A 880 -44.93 18.77 -0.07
N GLY A 881 -45.97 18.29 -0.77
CA GLY A 881 -46.52 18.92 -1.97
C GLY A 881 -45.50 19.13 -3.11
N GLY A 882 -44.46 18.34 -3.22
CA GLY A 882 -43.43 18.47 -4.25
C GLY A 882 -42.31 19.49 -3.90
N ALA A 883 -42.23 19.93 -2.67
CA ALA A 883 -41.16 20.77 -2.14
C ALA A 883 -40.62 20.22 -0.83
N CYS A 884 -39.36 20.53 -0.54
CA CYS A 884 -38.69 20.17 0.69
C CYS A 884 -38.63 21.41 1.59
N TYR A 885 -39.37 21.41 2.71
CA TYR A 885 -39.44 22.53 3.63
C TYR A 885 -38.47 22.36 4.80
N LEU A 886 -37.51 23.25 4.90
CA LEU A 886 -36.50 23.22 5.95
C LEU A 886 -37.15 23.34 7.33
N GLN A 887 -36.83 22.40 8.19
CA GLN A 887 -37.29 22.37 9.59
C GLN A 887 -36.19 22.94 10.52
N SER A 888 -34.93 22.53 10.29
CA SER A 888 -33.78 23.00 11.06
C SER A 888 -32.48 22.79 10.27
N VAL A 889 -31.45 23.49 10.71
CA VAL A 889 -30.06 23.37 10.26
C VAL A 889 -29.19 23.25 11.50
N THR A 890 -28.25 22.32 11.48
CA THR A 890 -27.18 22.21 12.47
C THR A 890 -25.86 22.43 11.76
N GLU A 891 -25.21 23.54 12.02
CA GLU A 891 -23.90 23.87 11.47
C GLU A 891 -22.81 23.07 12.20
N LEU A 892 -21.84 22.57 11.44
CA LEU A 892 -20.68 21.83 11.90
C LEU A 892 -19.42 22.59 11.49
N ASP A 893 -18.63 23.00 12.47
CA ASP A 893 -17.39 23.74 12.23
C ASP A 893 -16.25 22.73 11.92
N GLY A 894 -15.70 22.74 10.70
CA GLY A 894 -14.62 21.88 10.27
C GLY A 894 -14.99 20.94 9.12
N TYR A 895 -14.10 20.04 8.74
CA TYR A 895 -14.33 19.09 7.66
C TYR A 895 -15.15 17.90 8.15
N VAL A 896 -16.32 17.73 7.56
CA VAL A 896 -17.25 16.63 7.92
C VAL A 896 -16.91 15.37 7.16
N GLY A 897 -16.72 14.28 7.89
CA GLY A 897 -16.54 12.93 7.33
C GLY A 897 -17.85 12.29 6.88
N SER A 898 -17.85 10.97 6.77
CA SER A 898 -19.07 10.20 6.46
C SER A 898 -20.17 10.45 7.48
N VAL A 899 -21.40 10.65 7.01
CA VAL A 899 -22.57 10.78 7.87
C VAL A 899 -23.35 9.47 7.86
N ILE A 900 -23.51 8.87 9.03
CA ILE A 900 -24.28 7.63 9.22
C ILE A 900 -25.54 7.95 10.02
N VAL A 901 -26.71 7.63 9.48
CA VAL A 901 -27.99 7.84 10.16
C VAL A 901 -28.52 6.52 10.69
N GLN A 902 -28.82 6.49 11.98
CA GLN A 902 -29.44 5.34 12.65
C GLN A 902 -30.40 5.81 13.75
N ASN A 903 -31.66 5.35 13.71
CA ASN A 903 -32.66 5.64 14.74
C ASN A 903 -32.82 7.15 15.04
N ASP A 904 -33.04 7.94 13.99
CA ASP A 904 -33.19 9.40 14.03
C ASP A 904 -32.00 10.13 14.70
N ARG A 905 -30.80 9.58 14.52
CA ARG A 905 -29.54 10.21 14.91
C ARG A 905 -28.56 10.14 13.75
N ALA A 906 -27.93 11.28 13.51
CA ALA A 906 -26.81 11.35 12.58
C ALA A 906 -25.49 11.32 13.40
N TYR A 907 -24.56 10.51 12.91
CA TYR A 907 -23.22 10.38 13.48
C TYR A 907 -22.21 10.78 12.41
N THR A 908 -21.24 11.57 12.78
CA THR A 908 -20.15 11.97 11.88
C THR A 908 -18.92 12.36 12.69
N THR A 909 -17.75 12.31 12.08
CA THR A 909 -16.54 12.94 12.59
C THR A 909 -16.33 14.28 11.89
N VAL A 910 -15.99 15.29 12.65
CA VAL A 910 -15.58 16.61 12.16
C VAL A 910 -14.09 16.75 12.43
N GLN A 911 -13.33 17.06 11.39
CA GLN A 911 -11.88 17.19 11.49
C GLN A 911 -11.49 18.63 11.63
N GLU A 912 -10.66 18.91 12.62
CA GLU A 912 -9.97 20.18 12.76
C GLU A 912 -8.60 20.08 12.07
N TYR A 913 -8.52 20.67 10.87
CA TYR A 913 -7.30 20.66 10.06
C TYR A 913 -6.30 21.77 10.44
N ASP A 914 -6.55 22.53 11.48
CA ASP A 914 -5.74 23.68 11.77
C ASP A 914 -4.29 23.31 12.13
N TRP A 915 -3.48 23.24 11.09
CA TRP A 915 -2.05 23.42 11.16
C TRP A 915 -1.70 24.85 11.61
N MET A 916 -2.54 25.44 12.44
CA MET A 916 -2.30 26.81 12.85
C MET A 916 -1.06 26.88 13.70
N LEU A 917 -0.05 27.50 13.12
CA LEU A 917 1.06 28.06 13.88
C LEU A 917 0.43 29.04 14.88
N ASN A 918 0.35 28.66 16.12
CA ASN A 918 -0.09 29.54 17.19
C ASN A 918 0.81 30.78 17.23
N ASN A 919 0.29 31.92 17.68
CA ASN A 919 1.07 33.16 17.84
C ASN A 919 2.32 33.01 18.73
N ASN A 920 2.47 31.89 19.43
CA ASN A 920 3.63 31.55 20.25
C ASN A 920 4.62 30.61 19.54
N GLY A 921 4.42 30.28 18.28
CA GLY A 921 5.28 29.39 17.50
C GLY A 921 5.07 27.89 17.75
N THR A 922 4.01 27.50 18.45
CA THR A 922 3.61 26.11 18.62
C THR A 922 2.53 25.73 17.60
N TYR A 923 2.52 24.47 17.15
CA TYR A 923 1.43 23.94 16.34
C TYR A 923 0.39 23.27 17.23
N THR A 924 -0.90 23.50 16.95
CA THR A 924 -1.96 22.67 17.51
C THR A 924 -2.00 21.37 16.72
N PRO A 925 -1.91 20.20 17.38
CA PRO A 925 -2.06 18.95 16.67
C PRO A 925 -3.49 18.84 16.09
N PRO A 926 -3.67 18.26 14.88
CA PRO A 926 -4.99 18.00 14.37
C PRO A 926 -5.75 17.06 15.31
N TYR A 927 -7.04 17.27 15.43
CA TYR A 927 -7.93 16.40 16.21
C TYR A 927 -9.26 16.24 15.50
N PHE A 928 -10.06 15.29 15.93
CA PHE A 928 -11.41 15.13 15.46
C PHE A 928 -12.42 15.26 16.61
N GLU A 929 -13.63 15.64 16.25
CA GLU A 929 -14.80 15.60 17.11
C GLU A 929 -15.77 14.55 16.58
N LEU A 930 -16.27 13.67 17.45
CA LEU A 930 -17.35 12.75 17.11
C LEU A 930 -18.68 13.37 17.51
N HIS A 931 -19.48 13.71 16.52
CA HIS A 931 -20.80 14.31 16.67
C HIS A 931 -21.89 13.24 16.68
N GLN A 932 -22.83 13.39 17.58
CA GLN A 932 -24.10 12.65 17.65
C GLN A 932 -25.23 13.66 17.64
N LEU A 933 -25.82 13.86 16.48
CA LEU A 933 -26.96 14.74 16.29
C LEU A 933 -28.25 13.97 16.53
N ASP A 934 -29.01 14.33 17.54
CA ASP A 934 -30.35 13.79 17.79
C ASP A 934 -31.37 14.59 16.95
N LEU A 935 -31.88 13.94 15.93
CA LEU A 935 -32.82 14.52 14.94
C LEU A 935 -34.28 14.15 15.24
N SER A 936 -34.54 13.50 16.36
CA SER A 936 -35.92 13.07 16.77
C SER A 936 -36.87 14.26 16.95
N ASN A 937 -36.35 15.43 17.27
CA ASN A 937 -37.10 16.67 17.16
C ASN A 937 -36.65 17.46 15.93
N PRO A 938 -37.38 17.40 14.81
CA PRO A 938 -37.00 18.02 13.55
C PRO A 938 -36.76 19.52 13.60
N GLN A 939 -37.37 20.22 14.53
CA GLN A 939 -37.29 21.69 14.67
C GLN A 939 -36.19 22.15 15.63
N ALA A 940 -35.67 21.25 16.44
CA ALA A 940 -34.65 21.56 17.44
C ALA A 940 -33.71 20.36 17.66
N PRO A 941 -32.91 20.00 16.65
CA PRO A 941 -31.88 18.98 16.81
C PRO A 941 -30.93 19.28 17.98
N VAL A 942 -30.41 18.25 18.58
CA VAL A 942 -29.45 18.39 19.68
C VAL A 942 -28.16 17.72 19.28
N ASP A 943 -27.11 18.50 19.16
CA ASP A 943 -25.76 17.99 18.92
C ASP A 943 -25.06 17.67 20.23
N ARG A 944 -24.45 16.50 20.29
CA ARG A 944 -23.67 16.01 21.43
C ARG A 944 -22.30 15.58 20.93
N ILE A 945 -21.27 16.25 21.41
CA ILE A 945 -19.92 16.14 20.87
C ILE A 945 -19.03 15.41 21.87
N ALA A 946 -18.24 14.48 21.36
CA ALA A 946 -17.09 13.92 22.05
C ALA A 946 -15.81 14.42 21.39
N THR A 947 -15.02 15.17 22.16
CA THR A 947 -13.74 15.73 21.70
C THR A 947 -12.59 15.01 22.41
N ASP A 948 -11.59 14.56 21.66
CA ASP A 948 -10.32 14.09 22.19
C ASP A 948 -9.16 14.75 21.44
N PRO A 949 -8.61 15.86 21.96
CA PRO A 949 -7.58 16.63 21.28
C PRO A 949 -6.23 15.88 21.15
N ASN A 950 -6.10 14.69 21.76
CA ASN A 950 -4.87 13.89 21.70
C ASN A 950 -4.94 12.76 20.68
N LYS A 951 -6.04 12.61 19.94
CA LYS A 951 -6.27 11.46 19.08
C LYS A 951 -5.83 11.63 17.61
N GLY A 952 -5.49 12.83 17.20
CA GLY A 952 -5.17 13.11 15.81
C GLY A 952 -6.40 13.05 14.90
N TRP A 953 -6.23 12.74 13.62
CA TRP A 953 -7.35 12.59 12.69
C TRP A 953 -8.12 11.30 12.95
N GLY A 954 -9.44 11.35 12.75
CA GLY A 954 -10.29 10.20 12.92
C GLY A 954 -11.46 10.17 11.93
N TRP A 955 -11.73 9.02 11.34
CA TRP A 955 -12.81 8.83 10.40
C TRP A 955 -13.83 7.86 10.98
N LEU A 956 -15.11 8.24 10.93
CA LEU A 956 -16.18 7.34 11.34
C LEU A 956 -16.24 6.14 10.38
N LEU A 957 -15.82 4.98 10.88
CA LEU A 957 -15.87 3.72 10.13
C LEU A 957 -17.30 3.16 10.08
N GLY A 958 -18.02 3.24 11.21
CA GLY A 958 -19.34 2.67 11.29
C GLY A 958 -20.02 2.88 12.64
N VAL A 959 -21.32 2.61 12.64
CA VAL A 959 -22.13 2.55 13.86
C VAL A 959 -22.77 1.17 13.93
N ALA A 960 -22.49 0.44 15.01
CA ALA A 960 -22.99 -0.90 15.25
C ALA A 960 -23.77 -0.96 16.57
N GLY A 961 -25.09 -0.75 16.48
CA GLY A 961 -25.97 -0.65 17.64
C GLY A 961 -25.67 0.59 18.50
N ASP A 962 -25.19 0.38 19.72
CA ASP A 962 -24.83 1.43 20.67
C ASP A 962 -23.32 1.74 20.68
N ARG A 963 -22.61 1.44 19.59
CA ARG A 963 -21.19 1.74 19.43
C ARG A 963 -20.91 2.45 18.12
N ALA A 964 -20.15 3.53 18.20
CA ALA A 964 -19.47 4.12 17.04
C ALA A 964 -17.99 3.69 17.06
N VAL A 965 -17.46 3.42 15.88
CA VAL A 965 -16.07 3.06 15.68
C VAL A 965 -15.42 4.08 14.76
N VAL A 966 -14.35 4.69 15.23
CA VAL A 966 -13.60 5.71 14.53
C VAL A 966 -12.20 5.17 14.27
N THR A 967 -11.74 5.23 13.03
CA THR A 967 -10.34 4.95 12.70
C THR A 967 -9.51 6.19 13.02
N SER A 968 -8.37 6.02 13.68
CA SER A 968 -7.49 7.13 14.03
C SER A 968 -6.04 6.83 13.64
N GLY A 969 -5.33 7.88 13.21
CA GLY A 969 -3.90 7.82 12.91
C GLY A 969 -3.56 7.69 11.43
N TRP A 970 -2.29 8.02 11.13
CA TRP A 970 -1.66 7.78 9.84
C TRP A 970 -0.77 6.54 9.93
N GLY A 971 -0.81 5.69 8.95
CA GLY A 971 -0.05 4.46 8.97
C GLY A 971 -0.86 3.33 9.59
N GLN A 972 -0.38 2.68 10.62
CA GLN A 972 -1.18 1.67 11.29
C GLN A 972 -2.36 2.30 12.00
N VAL A 973 -3.54 1.84 11.63
CA VAL A 973 -4.81 2.36 12.12
C VAL A 973 -5.07 1.77 13.51
N ALA A 974 -5.29 2.63 14.49
CA ALA A 974 -6.05 2.24 15.67
C ALA A 974 -7.53 2.47 15.39
N VAL A 975 -8.39 1.67 15.98
CA VAL A 975 -9.82 1.95 16.03
C VAL A 975 -10.19 2.32 17.47
N ASP A 976 -10.83 3.46 17.60
CA ASP A 976 -11.38 3.96 18.84
C ASP A 976 -12.87 3.62 18.88
N VAL A 977 -13.28 2.98 19.96
CA VAL A 977 -14.67 2.58 20.19
C VAL A 977 -15.29 3.58 21.16
N TYR A 978 -16.41 4.15 20.75
CA TYR A 978 -17.21 5.07 21.56
C TYR A 978 -18.56 4.45 21.88
N ARG A 979 -18.97 4.54 23.13
CA ARG A 979 -20.32 4.15 23.55
C ARG A 979 -21.28 5.29 23.26
N LEU A 980 -22.37 4.95 22.58
CA LEU A 980 -23.44 5.87 22.22
C LEU A 980 -24.57 5.80 23.24
N SER A 981 -25.13 6.94 23.57
CA SER A 981 -26.28 7.07 24.47
C SER A 981 -27.29 8.03 23.85
N ALA A 982 -28.58 7.76 24.04
CA ALA A 982 -29.62 8.63 23.52
C ALA A 982 -29.56 10.06 24.09
N ASN A 983 -29.11 10.23 25.33
CA ASN A 983 -29.22 11.47 26.06
C ASN A 983 -27.89 12.06 26.55
N ALA A 984 -26.77 11.48 26.14
CA ALA A 984 -25.42 11.95 26.48
C ALA A 984 -24.52 11.97 25.27
N ALA A 985 -23.45 12.78 25.31
CA ALA A 985 -22.39 12.75 24.32
C ALA A 985 -21.77 11.34 24.22
N PRO A 986 -21.28 10.96 23.03
CA PRO A 986 -20.51 9.74 22.90
C PRO A 986 -19.39 9.66 23.92
N SER A 987 -19.16 8.51 24.52
CA SER A 987 -18.10 8.34 25.50
C SER A 987 -17.08 7.32 25.01
N TYR A 988 -15.80 7.72 25.05
CA TYR A 988 -14.70 6.83 24.72
C TYR A 988 -14.72 5.59 25.63
N GLU A 989 -14.57 4.42 25.02
CA GLU A 989 -14.58 3.14 25.72
C GLU A 989 -13.20 2.48 25.68
N GLN A 990 -12.64 2.30 24.49
CA GLN A 990 -11.34 1.66 24.31
C GLN A 990 -10.72 2.02 22.95
N SER A 991 -9.41 1.87 22.87
CA SER A 991 -8.66 1.89 21.62
C SER A 991 -8.06 0.52 21.36
N VAL A 992 -8.17 0.04 20.12
CA VAL A 992 -7.63 -1.25 19.70
C VAL A 992 -6.75 -1.04 18.50
N ARG A 993 -5.53 -1.54 18.56
CA ARG A 993 -4.66 -1.55 17.39
C ARG A 993 -5.19 -2.53 16.36
N THR A 994 -5.20 -2.12 15.11
CA THR A 994 -5.50 -3.00 14.00
C THR A 994 -4.23 -3.67 13.49
N LEU A 995 -4.35 -4.90 13.00
CA LEU A 995 -3.25 -5.59 12.32
C LEU A 995 -2.96 -4.95 10.98
N GLY A 996 -3.97 -4.34 10.35
CA GLY A 996 -3.90 -3.77 9.02
C GLY A 996 -3.89 -2.24 9.01
N TRP A 997 -3.62 -1.69 7.83
CA TRP A 997 -3.55 -0.26 7.57
C TRP A 997 -4.92 0.37 7.32
N TYR A 998 -5.95 -0.45 7.13
CA TYR A 998 -7.31 -0.01 6.84
C TYR A 998 -8.34 -1.03 7.36
N ALA A 999 -9.56 -0.57 7.45
CA ALA A 999 -10.71 -1.37 7.82
C ALA A 999 -11.80 -1.15 6.76
N ASN A 1000 -12.32 -2.24 6.18
CA ASN A 1000 -13.30 -2.19 5.11
C ASN A 1000 -14.74 -2.21 5.63
N ALA A 1001 -15.02 -3.06 6.61
CA ALA A 1001 -16.37 -3.25 7.11
C ALA A 1001 -16.37 -3.54 8.61
N LEU A 1002 -17.43 -3.09 9.25
CA LEU A 1002 -17.69 -3.32 10.66
C LEU A 1002 -19.03 -4.03 10.82
N THR A 1003 -19.01 -5.18 11.49
CA THR A 1003 -20.21 -5.90 11.88
C THR A 1003 -20.19 -6.22 13.37
N ARG A 1004 -21.32 -6.64 13.92
CA ARG A 1004 -21.44 -6.93 15.34
C ARG A 1004 -22.30 -8.15 15.60
N GLN A 1005 -21.85 -8.96 16.53
CA GLN A 1005 -22.70 -9.94 17.19
C GLN A 1005 -22.46 -9.88 18.70
N ASP A 1006 -23.53 -9.76 19.44
CA ASP A 1006 -23.50 -9.64 20.90
C ASP A 1006 -22.54 -8.55 21.39
N ASN A 1007 -21.53 -8.95 22.17
CA ASN A 1007 -20.51 -8.04 22.73
C ASN A 1007 -19.19 -8.05 21.92
N THR A 1008 -19.24 -8.46 20.68
CA THR A 1008 -18.04 -8.50 19.81
C THR A 1008 -18.31 -7.76 18.51
N LEU A 1009 -17.41 -6.85 18.18
CA LEU A 1009 -17.29 -6.23 16.85
C LEU A 1009 -16.34 -7.05 15.99
N TYR A 1010 -16.65 -7.19 14.72
CA TYR A 1010 -15.81 -7.85 13.73
C TYR A 1010 -15.39 -6.82 12.69
N LEU A 1011 -14.10 -6.57 12.62
CA LEU A 1011 -13.50 -5.59 11.74
C LEU A 1011 -12.81 -6.31 10.59
N SER A 1012 -13.30 -6.15 9.37
CA SER A 1012 -12.65 -6.68 8.17
C SER A 1012 -11.51 -5.77 7.75
N SER A 1013 -10.29 -6.30 7.65
CA SER A 1013 -9.06 -5.56 7.39
C SER A 1013 -8.29 -6.12 6.19
N GLY A 1014 -8.98 -6.52 5.14
CA GLY A 1014 -8.36 -7.03 3.92
C GLY A 1014 -7.52 -8.28 4.15
N TYR A 1015 -6.30 -8.30 3.63
CA TYR A 1015 -5.37 -9.44 3.76
C TYR A 1015 -4.95 -9.75 5.20
N TRP A 1016 -5.10 -8.81 6.14
CA TRP A 1016 -4.89 -9.07 7.56
C TRP A 1016 -6.01 -9.90 8.19
N GLY A 1017 -7.14 -10.05 7.48
CA GLY A 1017 -8.27 -10.85 7.89
C GLY A 1017 -9.27 -10.09 8.74
N VAL A 1018 -10.04 -10.83 9.55
CA VAL A 1018 -11.06 -10.27 10.44
C VAL A 1018 -10.51 -10.17 11.85
N GLN A 1019 -10.60 -8.98 12.42
CA GLN A 1019 -10.19 -8.73 13.80
C GLN A 1019 -11.42 -8.67 14.71
N PRO A 1020 -11.63 -9.64 15.61
CA PRO A 1020 -12.64 -9.54 16.63
C PRO A 1020 -12.22 -8.56 17.74
N ILE A 1021 -13.12 -7.66 18.12
CA ILE A 1021 -12.93 -6.67 19.18
C ILE A 1021 -14.00 -6.90 20.25
N VAL A 1022 -13.60 -7.38 21.40
CA VAL A 1022 -14.50 -7.60 22.53
C VAL A 1022 -14.76 -6.26 23.21
N LEU A 1023 -16.04 -5.89 23.33
CA LEU A 1023 -16.48 -4.67 24.00
C LEU A 1023 -16.37 -4.82 25.54
N GLN A 1024 -16.03 -3.71 26.21
CA GLN A 1024 -15.86 -3.68 27.65
C GLN A 1024 -17.16 -3.40 28.40
#